data_eb6d8673fd4f16abc61cbd4a9e26e3e7
#
_entry.id   eb6d8673fd4f16abc61cbd4a9e26e3e7
#
_cell.length_a   1.000
_cell.length_b   1.000
_cell.length_c   1.000
_cell.angle_alpha   90.00
_cell.angle_beta   90.00
_cell.angle_gamma   90.00
#
_symmetry.space_group_name_H-M   'P 1'
#
loop_
_entity.id
_entity.type
_entity.pdbx_description
1 polymer ?
#
loop_
_entity_poly.entity_id
_entity_poly.type
_entity_poly.pdbx_seq_one_letter_code
_entity_poly.pdbx_strand_id
1 'polypeptide(L)'
;IGGSPFEVTVHTSPGPTCGTFSHLWLSLIGSEGETPPIRVTDGNSHLLPGSVCPVRVQASSPLGRLILVRLRLEVQTRFPNLDWHCSRVEVWRVSKGQGSDSETQVFLCDRWLRPADGDVELRSGKLCLLEEEIEEKLKQQRLRQLQHQQQLIRWRIFVGGAPQCVDVNSLSELGPNLLYTQKSPATNLYYLNGFTTRVESWKSFSELEMIFTYSAQQNDIARFVKAHWMEDWYFGYQCLNGSNPLMLRETRHLPPNLSVTSDMLRPFLPEGCSLENELQKGNIYLLDYEVLDGVPANVINEKQTYLSAPLCLLHLNQQGQLLPIAIQLQQKPGPQNPVFLPSDSGYDWLLAKMWVHSADFQCHQLISHYLRTHMMAELCCVATLRQLPDAHPLHQLLLPHVKTSLKINVGARASLLASKGLFDQAVGSGLETLPVLLSRASAKISYRTLCVPEDLSDRGLDKLPQSFYAQDALRIWDAVHSFVTSWVDLYYHGDDAVQRDPELHCWLTDINTHGFSNGFPQRFHTRAEVAKFVTALIYSCSALHAAVNFSQLDFAFWVPNCPVAMLRPPPQAKCAVTEDDIMSFLPDVNTTCRVLMALNGLSQPAINFVPLCHYKEAIFRDDAHRRLLEEVQAQLRAISDAIAERNSQLELPYPYLSPERIENSVAI
;
A
#
# COMPACT_ATOMS: atom_id res chain seq x y z
N ILE A 1 -36.00 42.87 19.11
CA ILE A 1 -35.71 41.64 19.89
C ILE A 1 -34.52 41.02 19.23
N GLY A 2 -33.30 41.50 19.60
CA GLY A 2 -32.04 41.07 19.02
C GLY A 2 -31.71 39.65 19.44
N GLY A 3 -31.29 38.80 18.47
CA GLY A 3 -30.78 37.45 18.74
C GLY A 3 -29.55 37.49 19.66
N SER A 4 -29.33 36.39 20.37
CA SER A 4 -28.20 36.28 21.29
C SER A 4 -26.88 36.32 20.52
N PRO A 5 -25.85 37.05 21.03
CA PRO A 5 -24.53 37.04 20.40
C PRO A 5 -23.82 35.72 20.66
N PHE A 6 -22.95 35.34 19.67
CA PHE A 6 -22.07 34.20 19.77
C PHE A 6 -20.63 34.67 19.83
N GLU A 7 -19.85 34.05 20.71
CA GLU A 7 -18.40 34.19 20.71
C GLU A 7 -17.81 33.02 19.93
N VAL A 8 -16.93 33.34 18.99
CA VAL A 8 -16.29 32.35 18.11
C VAL A 8 -14.79 32.50 18.22
N THR A 9 -14.07 31.40 18.37
CA THR A 9 -12.61 31.39 18.27
C THR A 9 -12.17 30.48 17.12
N VAL A 10 -11.33 31.03 16.24
CA VAL A 10 -10.77 30.31 15.10
C VAL A 10 -9.33 29.97 15.42
N HIS A 11 -9.01 28.67 15.39
CA HIS A 11 -7.67 28.17 15.74
C HIS A 11 -6.90 27.77 14.47
N THR A 12 -5.74 28.41 14.30
CA THR A 12 -4.76 28.03 13.26
C THR A 12 -3.80 27.00 13.84
N SER A 13 -3.48 25.98 13.08
CA SER A 13 -2.52 24.94 13.49
C SER A 13 -1.12 25.52 13.71
N PRO A 14 -0.30 24.91 14.60
CA PRO A 14 0.95 25.50 15.05
C PRO A 14 2.13 25.38 14.07
N GLY A 15 1.99 24.58 13.01
CA GLY A 15 3.06 24.40 12.02
C GLY A 15 3.51 25.73 11.40
N PRO A 16 4.79 25.91 11.07
CA PRO A 16 5.33 27.20 10.61
C PRO A 16 4.73 27.67 9.27
N THR A 17 4.15 26.77 8.48
CA THR A 17 3.53 27.10 7.19
C THR A 17 2.00 27.16 7.26
N CYS A 18 1.40 26.99 8.43
CA CYS A 18 -0.04 26.87 8.60
C CYS A 18 -0.80 28.20 8.54
N GLY A 19 -0.13 29.34 8.66
CA GLY A 19 -0.75 30.65 8.62
C GLY A 19 -1.03 31.15 7.21
N THR A 20 -1.88 32.18 7.10
CA THR A 20 -2.19 32.83 5.81
C THR A 20 -2.42 34.33 5.99
N PHE A 21 -2.21 35.10 4.91
CA PHE A 21 -2.60 36.51 4.80
C PHE A 21 -3.96 36.68 4.11
N SER A 22 -4.56 35.62 3.62
CA SER A 22 -5.90 35.65 3.01
C SER A 22 -6.96 36.07 4.03
N HIS A 23 -8.03 36.70 3.56
CA HIS A 23 -9.15 37.06 4.42
C HIS A 23 -10.05 35.86 4.68
N LEU A 24 -10.47 35.69 5.93
CA LEU A 24 -11.39 34.65 6.32
C LEU A 24 -12.77 35.20 6.54
N TRP A 25 -13.75 34.62 5.87
CA TRP A 25 -15.18 34.86 6.07
C TRP A 25 -15.82 33.69 6.81
N LEU A 26 -16.72 33.98 7.74
CA LEU A 26 -17.36 32.98 8.60
C LEU A 26 -18.86 33.23 8.67
N SER A 27 -19.66 32.18 8.59
CA SER A 27 -21.09 32.18 8.86
C SER A 27 -21.45 31.05 9.83
N LEU A 28 -22.42 31.29 10.69
CA LEU A 28 -22.99 30.27 11.58
C LEU A 28 -24.33 29.80 11.00
N ILE A 29 -24.53 28.50 10.96
CA ILE A 29 -25.72 27.88 10.42
C ILE A 29 -26.38 27.07 11.51
N GLY A 30 -27.61 27.43 11.83
CA GLY A 30 -28.45 26.73 12.78
C GLY A 30 -29.61 26.01 12.13
N SER A 31 -30.40 25.27 12.93
CA SER A 31 -31.55 24.52 12.46
C SER A 31 -32.67 25.43 11.91
N GLU A 32 -32.74 26.68 12.36
CA GLU A 32 -33.81 27.61 12.01
C GLU A 32 -33.37 28.80 11.13
N GLY A 33 -32.05 29.02 11.00
CA GLY A 33 -31.53 30.16 10.24
C GLY A 33 -30.03 30.15 10.13
N GLU A 34 -29.48 31.17 9.46
CA GLU A 34 -28.04 31.36 9.33
C GLU A 34 -27.67 32.83 9.45
N THR A 35 -26.43 33.10 9.85
CA THR A 35 -25.87 34.45 9.89
C THR A 35 -25.35 34.85 8.52
N PRO A 36 -25.37 36.13 8.15
CA PRO A 36 -24.63 36.59 7.00
C PRO A 36 -23.11 36.39 7.22
N PRO A 37 -22.33 36.23 6.15
CA PRO A 37 -20.89 36.10 6.28
C PRO A 37 -20.29 37.34 6.95
N ILE A 38 -19.41 37.11 7.92
CA ILE A 38 -18.62 38.18 8.55
C ILE A 38 -17.14 37.92 8.31
N ARG A 39 -16.39 38.98 8.19
CA ARG A 39 -14.95 38.90 8.04
C ARG A 39 -14.30 38.73 9.42
N VAL A 40 -13.58 37.63 9.60
CA VAL A 40 -12.87 37.32 10.86
C VAL A 40 -11.61 38.12 10.97
N THR A 41 -10.89 38.30 9.86
CA THR A 41 -9.64 39.06 9.81
C THR A 41 -9.91 40.50 9.42
N ASP A 42 -9.65 41.43 10.31
CA ASP A 42 -9.62 42.86 9.99
C ASP A 42 -8.20 43.33 9.66
N GLY A 43 -8.00 44.60 9.38
CA GLY A 43 -6.73 45.16 8.91
C GLY A 43 -5.51 44.90 9.79
N ASN A 44 -5.70 44.45 11.03
CA ASN A 44 -4.63 44.16 11.99
C ASN A 44 -4.61 42.70 12.47
N SER A 45 -5.64 41.93 12.16
CA SER A 45 -5.74 40.52 12.55
C SER A 45 -5.30 39.62 11.42
N HIS A 46 -4.34 38.76 11.69
CA HIS A 46 -3.84 37.74 10.74
C HIS A 46 -3.97 36.35 11.33
N LEU A 47 -4.14 35.36 10.46
CA LEU A 47 -4.18 33.97 10.85
C LEU A 47 -2.75 33.42 10.90
N LEU A 48 -2.04 33.73 12.00
CA LEU A 48 -0.67 33.28 12.20
C LEU A 48 -0.62 31.83 12.69
N PRO A 49 0.50 31.13 12.44
CA PRO A 49 0.67 29.78 12.98
C PRO A 49 0.45 29.75 14.49
N GLY A 50 -0.38 28.79 14.95
CA GLY A 50 -0.69 28.65 16.37
C GLY A 50 -1.59 29.72 16.97
N SER A 51 -2.11 30.67 16.17
CA SER A 51 -2.95 31.76 16.67
C SER A 51 -4.37 31.29 16.99
N VAL A 52 -4.98 32.02 17.94
CA VAL A 52 -6.41 31.90 18.26
C VAL A 52 -7.03 33.27 17.96
N CYS A 53 -7.91 33.33 17.01
CA CYS A 53 -8.54 34.58 16.56
C CYS A 53 -9.99 34.65 17.08
N PRO A 54 -10.31 35.52 18.05
CA PRO A 54 -11.66 35.66 18.54
C PRO A 54 -12.48 36.58 17.63
N VAL A 55 -13.77 36.24 17.47
CA VAL A 55 -14.71 37.09 16.75
C VAL A 55 -16.11 36.96 17.37
N ARG A 56 -16.84 38.10 17.45
CA ARG A 56 -18.22 38.11 17.93
C ARG A 56 -19.17 38.14 16.74
N VAL A 57 -20.12 37.21 16.73
CA VAL A 57 -21.15 37.07 15.69
C VAL A 57 -22.50 37.41 16.29
N GLN A 58 -23.22 38.34 15.67
CA GLN A 58 -24.56 38.71 16.05
C GLN A 58 -25.54 38.10 15.06
N ALA A 59 -26.46 37.27 15.54
CA ALA A 59 -27.54 36.76 14.72
C ALA A 59 -28.67 37.78 14.65
N SER A 60 -29.20 38.08 13.47
CA SER A 60 -30.35 38.98 13.27
C SER A 60 -31.67 38.29 13.59
N SER A 61 -31.68 36.95 13.59
CA SER A 61 -32.83 36.12 13.92
C SER A 61 -32.38 34.91 14.73
N PRO A 62 -33.31 34.21 15.43
CA PRO A 62 -32.95 32.97 16.13
C PRO A 62 -32.35 31.94 15.15
N LEU A 63 -31.25 31.33 15.51
CA LEU A 63 -30.59 30.28 14.70
C LEU A 63 -31.15 28.87 15.01
N GLY A 64 -31.83 28.73 16.15
CA GLY A 64 -32.12 27.40 16.67
C GLY A 64 -30.89 26.71 17.20
N ARG A 65 -30.78 25.40 17.01
CA ARG A 65 -29.57 24.64 17.36
C ARG A 65 -28.49 24.88 16.32
N LEU A 66 -27.28 25.25 16.75
CA LEU A 66 -26.15 25.47 15.86
C LEU A 66 -25.66 24.11 15.32
N ILE A 67 -25.55 23.99 14.00
CA ILE A 67 -25.23 22.72 13.34
C ILE A 67 -23.98 22.77 12.44
N LEU A 68 -23.69 23.92 11.81
CA LEU A 68 -22.57 24.07 10.89
C LEU A 68 -21.88 25.42 11.11
N VAL A 69 -20.57 25.44 10.84
CA VAL A 69 -19.80 26.67 10.62
C VAL A 69 -19.32 26.64 9.17
N ARG A 70 -19.60 27.72 8.44
CA ARG A 70 -19.14 27.87 7.06
C ARG A 70 -17.95 28.82 7.04
N LEU A 71 -16.87 28.40 6.41
CA LEU A 71 -15.62 29.17 6.24
C LEU A 71 -15.34 29.36 4.75
N ARG A 72 -14.81 30.53 4.41
CA ARG A 72 -14.32 30.82 3.06
C ARG A 72 -13.12 31.74 3.13
N LEU A 73 -12.04 31.37 2.41
CA LEU A 73 -10.89 32.24 2.22
C LEU A 73 -11.08 33.12 0.98
N GLU A 74 -10.75 34.38 1.11
CA GLU A 74 -10.77 35.35 0.01
C GLU A 74 -9.35 35.80 -0.32
N VAL A 75 -9.05 35.84 -1.62
CA VAL A 75 -7.77 36.29 -2.14
C VAL A 75 -7.47 37.73 -1.72
N GLN A 76 -6.27 37.96 -1.18
CA GLN A 76 -5.75 39.30 -0.94
C GLN A 76 -4.68 39.65 -1.95
N THR A 77 -4.85 40.74 -2.70
CA THR A 77 -3.98 41.10 -3.82
C THR A 77 -2.60 41.61 -3.43
N ARG A 78 -2.41 42.04 -2.18
CA ARG A 78 -1.14 42.65 -1.71
C ARG A 78 -0.13 41.65 -1.19
N PHE A 79 -0.56 40.43 -0.88
CA PHE A 79 0.28 39.43 -0.23
C PHE A 79 0.13 38.08 -0.96
N PRO A 80 1.12 37.17 -0.82
CA PRO A 80 0.97 35.80 -1.29
C PRO A 80 -0.29 35.16 -0.70
N ASN A 81 -1.08 34.51 -1.54
CA ASN A 81 -2.26 33.76 -1.11
C ASN A 81 -1.81 32.39 -0.66
N LEU A 82 -1.48 32.28 0.63
CA LEU A 82 -1.05 31.05 1.24
C LEU A 82 -2.27 30.20 1.61
N ASP A 83 -2.13 28.90 1.44
CA ASP A 83 -3.08 27.95 2.00
C ASP A 83 -3.04 28.06 3.53
N TRP A 84 -4.17 27.85 4.16
CA TRP A 84 -4.33 28.00 5.60
C TRP A 84 -4.72 26.68 6.23
N HIS A 85 -4.02 26.24 7.26
CA HIS A 85 -4.38 25.04 8.01
C HIS A 85 -5.19 25.41 9.24
N CYS A 86 -6.48 25.15 9.17
CA CYS A 86 -7.42 25.34 10.27
C CYS A 86 -7.42 24.12 11.18
N SER A 87 -7.20 24.31 12.46
CA SER A 87 -7.30 23.24 13.45
C SER A 87 -8.75 23.00 13.82
N ARG A 88 -9.42 24.01 14.34
CA ARG A 88 -10.81 23.92 14.76
C ARG A 88 -11.44 25.31 14.92
N VAL A 89 -12.74 25.33 15.03
CA VAL A 89 -13.53 26.52 15.38
C VAL A 89 -14.36 26.18 16.61
N GLU A 90 -14.30 27.02 17.64
CA GLU A 90 -15.09 26.89 18.86
C GLU A 90 -16.13 27.99 18.92
N VAL A 91 -17.36 27.63 19.26
CA VAL A 91 -18.50 28.56 19.32
C VAL A 91 -19.24 28.38 20.63
N TRP A 92 -19.56 29.49 21.31
CA TRP A 92 -20.45 29.48 22.47
C TRP A 92 -21.39 30.67 22.44
N ARG A 93 -22.55 30.48 23.05
CA ARG A 93 -23.58 31.50 23.20
C ARG A 93 -23.25 32.35 24.42
N VAL A 94 -23.37 33.66 24.27
CA VAL A 94 -23.25 34.57 25.42
C VAL A 94 -24.62 34.69 26.07
N SER A 95 -24.81 34.10 27.26
CA SER A 95 -26.04 34.21 28.02
C SER A 95 -26.03 35.44 28.92
N LYS A 96 -27.16 36.19 28.95
CA LYS A 96 -27.37 37.25 29.91
C LYS A 96 -27.93 36.65 31.22
N GLY A 97 -27.05 36.25 32.14
CA GLY A 97 -27.45 35.77 33.46
C GLY A 97 -26.42 34.85 34.10
N GLN A 98 -26.20 34.98 35.41
CA GLN A 98 -25.36 34.14 36.20
C GLN A 98 -25.86 32.68 36.18
N GLY A 99 -25.03 31.73 35.79
CA GLY A 99 -25.14 30.37 36.25
C GLY A 99 -25.70 29.32 35.28
N SER A 100 -25.54 29.45 33.97
CA SER A 100 -25.67 28.29 33.11
C SER A 100 -24.33 28.05 32.36
N ASP A 101 -23.78 26.85 32.49
CA ASP A 101 -22.71 26.36 31.66
C ASP A 101 -23.12 26.49 30.20
N SER A 102 -22.67 27.56 29.54
CA SER A 102 -22.83 27.69 28.09
C SER A 102 -21.87 26.67 27.47
N GLU A 103 -22.42 25.54 27.04
CA GLU A 103 -21.64 24.48 26.40
C GLU A 103 -20.96 25.02 25.15
N THR A 104 -19.62 24.94 25.14
CA THR A 104 -18.83 25.28 23.96
C THR A 104 -18.98 24.17 22.93
N GLN A 105 -19.40 24.52 21.71
CA GLN A 105 -19.43 23.58 20.58
C GLN A 105 -18.12 23.67 19.81
N VAL A 106 -17.53 22.52 19.52
CA VAL A 106 -16.27 22.41 18.78
C VAL A 106 -16.55 21.87 17.39
N PHE A 107 -16.10 22.61 16.38
CA PHE A 107 -16.18 22.22 14.97
C PHE A 107 -14.79 21.87 14.50
N LEU A 108 -14.47 20.60 14.40
CA LEU A 108 -13.16 20.12 13.95
C LEU A 108 -12.97 20.39 12.47
N CYS A 109 -11.79 20.87 12.11
CA CYS A 109 -11.38 21.10 10.73
C CYS A 109 -10.17 20.24 10.38
N ASP A 110 -9.04 20.49 11.00
CA ASP A 110 -7.78 19.77 10.86
C ASP A 110 -7.41 19.51 9.40
N ARG A 111 -7.49 20.55 8.56
CA ARG A 111 -7.19 20.49 7.14
C ARG A 111 -6.78 21.83 6.57
N TRP A 112 -6.18 21.76 5.38
CA TRP A 112 -5.84 22.94 4.59
C TRP A 112 -7.06 23.48 3.86
N LEU A 113 -7.22 24.80 3.87
CA LEU A 113 -8.20 25.52 3.08
C LEU A 113 -7.49 26.45 2.10
N ARG A 114 -8.08 26.60 0.92
CA ARG A 114 -7.62 27.50 -0.14
C ARG A 114 -8.74 28.42 -0.58
N PRO A 115 -8.42 29.61 -1.13
CA PRO A 115 -9.45 30.43 -1.77
C PRO A 115 -10.22 29.69 -2.86
N ALA A 116 -9.56 28.81 -3.61
CA ALA A 116 -10.17 28.01 -4.68
C ALA A 116 -11.20 26.98 -4.18
N ASP A 117 -11.17 26.62 -2.90
CA ASP A 117 -12.10 25.64 -2.32
C ASP A 117 -13.53 26.18 -2.16
N GLY A 118 -13.69 27.51 -2.21
CA GLY A 118 -14.99 28.15 -1.98
C GLY A 118 -15.44 27.99 -0.52
N ASP A 119 -16.74 27.76 -0.32
CA ASP A 119 -17.31 27.54 0.99
C ASP A 119 -16.97 26.14 1.52
N VAL A 120 -16.43 26.10 2.74
CA VAL A 120 -16.13 24.88 3.48
C VAL A 120 -17.00 24.83 4.72
N GLU A 121 -17.75 23.76 4.89
CA GLU A 121 -18.71 23.62 5.99
C GLU A 121 -18.19 22.61 7.01
N LEU A 122 -18.11 23.02 8.29
CA LEU A 122 -17.67 22.20 9.40
C LEU A 122 -18.84 21.76 10.25
N ARG A 123 -18.85 20.49 10.65
CA ARG A 123 -19.88 19.90 11.52
C ARG A 123 -19.39 19.86 12.96
N SER A 124 -20.34 19.95 13.90
CA SER A 124 -20.07 19.80 15.34
C SER A 124 -20.50 18.45 15.88
N GLY A 125 -21.07 17.59 15.09
CA GLY A 125 -21.63 16.32 15.54
C GLY A 125 -20.64 15.17 15.54
N LYS A 126 -21.04 14.06 16.16
CA LYS A 126 -20.37 12.79 16.09
C LYS A 126 -20.53 12.20 14.68
N LEU A 127 -19.65 11.25 14.34
CA LEU A 127 -19.82 10.46 13.13
C LEU A 127 -21.13 9.70 13.17
N CYS A 128 -21.82 9.64 12.06
CA CYS A 128 -23.11 8.93 11.97
C CYS A 128 -23.42 8.47 10.55
N LEU A 129 -24.34 7.52 10.45
CA LEU A 129 -24.91 7.09 9.18
C LEU A 129 -25.94 8.11 8.70
N LEU A 130 -26.22 8.13 7.40
CA LEU A 130 -27.22 9.04 6.81
C LEU A 130 -28.59 8.88 7.47
N GLU A 131 -29.03 7.67 7.78
CA GLU A 131 -30.34 7.43 8.41
C GLU A 131 -30.46 8.01 9.82
N GLU A 132 -29.35 8.28 10.49
CA GLU A 132 -29.31 8.88 11.82
C GLU A 132 -29.31 10.40 11.80
N GLU A 133 -29.17 11.03 10.63
CA GLU A 133 -29.24 12.48 10.48
C GLU A 133 -30.68 12.97 10.66
N ILE A 134 -30.90 13.75 11.70
CA ILE A 134 -32.25 14.32 12.00
C ILE A 134 -32.44 15.63 11.23
N GLU A 135 -31.37 16.42 11.08
CA GLU A 135 -31.43 17.74 10.47
C GLU A 135 -31.35 17.66 8.94
N GLU A 136 -32.35 18.19 8.25
CA GLU A 136 -32.37 18.21 6.79
C GLU A 136 -31.14 18.97 6.21
N LYS A 137 -30.72 20.06 6.86
CA LYS A 137 -29.54 20.83 6.44
C LYS A 137 -28.26 20.00 6.48
N LEU A 138 -28.11 19.05 7.42
CA LEU A 138 -26.97 18.15 7.49
C LEU A 138 -27.02 17.08 6.40
N LYS A 139 -28.20 16.57 6.07
CA LYS A 139 -28.39 15.65 4.93
C LYS A 139 -28.00 16.33 3.63
N GLN A 140 -28.40 17.56 3.43
CA GLN A 140 -28.04 18.35 2.26
C GLN A 140 -26.54 18.67 2.21
N GLN A 141 -25.92 18.92 3.35
CA GLN A 141 -24.47 19.15 3.43
C GLN A 141 -23.68 17.91 3.02
N ARG A 142 -24.08 16.72 3.47
CA ARG A 142 -23.47 15.46 3.04
C ARG A 142 -23.52 15.31 1.52
N LEU A 143 -24.69 15.58 0.94
CA LEU A 143 -24.89 15.48 -0.51
C LEU A 143 -24.03 16.50 -1.28
N ARG A 144 -23.99 17.77 -0.82
CA ARG A 144 -23.14 18.80 -1.45
C ARG A 144 -21.68 18.43 -1.40
N GLN A 145 -21.19 17.92 -0.28
CA GLN A 145 -19.79 17.46 -0.13
C GLN A 145 -19.46 16.39 -1.16
N LEU A 146 -20.30 15.39 -1.30
CA LEU A 146 -20.07 14.30 -2.28
C LEU A 146 -20.11 14.80 -3.70
N GLN A 147 -21.06 15.68 -4.05
CA GLN A 147 -21.14 16.28 -5.38
C GLN A 147 -19.88 17.09 -5.72
N HIS A 148 -19.37 17.86 -4.77
CA HIS A 148 -18.15 18.63 -4.93
C HIS A 148 -16.94 17.70 -5.10
N GLN A 149 -16.80 16.68 -4.28
CA GLN A 149 -15.69 15.72 -4.34
C GLN A 149 -15.69 14.93 -5.65
N GLN A 150 -16.84 14.56 -6.17
CA GLN A 150 -16.95 13.85 -7.44
C GLN A 150 -16.55 14.71 -8.65
N GLN A 151 -16.66 16.02 -8.54
CA GLN A 151 -16.14 16.95 -9.55
C GLN A 151 -14.64 17.12 -9.50
N LEU A 152 -14.06 17.12 -8.30
CA LEU A 152 -12.62 17.30 -8.09
C LEU A 152 -11.83 16.01 -8.27
N ILE A 153 -12.36 14.90 -7.79
CA ILE A 153 -11.70 13.60 -7.77
C ILE A 153 -12.41 12.68 -8.75
N ARG A 154 -11.78 12.45 -9.90
CA ARG A 154 -12.36 11.68 -11.00
C ARG A 154 -11.49 10.48 -11.33
N TRP A 155 -12.11 9.47 -11.93
CA TRP A 155 -11.43 8.27 -12.39
C TRP A 155 -10.79 8.44 -13.75
N ARG A 156 -9.68 7.76 -13.95
CA ARG A 156 -8.99 7.64 -15.24
C ARG A 156 -8.49 6.22 -15.44
N ILE A 157 -8.57 5.73 -16.67
CA ILE A 157 -7.97 4.46 -17.05
C ILE A 157 -6.47 4.68 -17.23
N PHE A 158 -5.66 4.02 -16.38
CA PHE A 158 -4.20 3.99 -16.56
C PHE A 158 -3.81 2.87 -17.51
N VAL A 159 -4.33 1.65 -17.28
CA VAL A 159 -4.15 0.47 -18.12
C VAL A 159 -5.49 -0.22 -18.27
N GLY A 160 -5.89 -0.56 -19.49
CA GLY A 160 -7.10 -1.33 -19.73
C GLY A 160 -7.05 -2.70 -19.06
N GLY A 161 -8.14 -3.09 -18.36
CA GLY A 161 -8.22 -4.35 -17.63
C GLY A 161 -7.61 -4.34 -16.24
N ALA A 162 -7.06 -3.21 -15.79
CA ALA A 162 -6.53 -3.02 -14.45
C ALA A 162 -7.35 -1.98 -13.68
N PRO A 163 -7.22 -1.88 -12.35
CA PRO A 163 -7.88 -0.84 -11.58
C PRO A 163 -7.58 0.56 -12.11
N GLN A 164 -8.59 1.41 -12.09
CA GLN A 164 -8.45 2.80 -12.51
C GLN A 164 -7.73 3.63 -11.45
N CYS A 165 -7.26 4.78 -11.84
CA CYS A 165 -6.52 5.72 -11.00
C CYS A 165 -7.19 7.09 -10.98
N VAL A 166 -6.67 8.00 -10.14
CA VAL A 166 -7.13 9.38 -10.09
C VAL A 166 -6.75 10.12 -11.38
N ASP A 167 -7.67 10.95 -11.88
CA ASP A 167 -7.48 11.73 -13.12
C ASP A 167 -6.67 13.01 -12.85
N VAL A 168 -5.38 12.84 -12.56
CA VAL A 168 -4.41 13.94 -12.46
C VAL A 168 -3.10 13.52 -13.11
N ASN A 169 -2.39 14.49 -13.68
CA ASN A 169 -1.14 14.27 -14.41
C ASN A 169 0.10 14.64 -13.60
N SER A 170 -0.05 15.51 -12.61
CA SER A 170 1.07 16.00 -11.81
C SER A 170 0.65 16.27 -10.37
N LEU A 171 1.63 16.34 -9.46
CA LEU A 171 1.39 16.63 -8.05
C LEU A 171 0.76 18.01 -7.84
N SER A 172 1.01 18.98 -8.72
CA SER A 172 0.43 20.32 -8.62
C SER A 172 -1.10 20.34 -8.77
N GLU A 173 -1.69 19.31 -9.38
CA GLU A 173 -3.13 19.18 -9.53
C GLU A 173 -3.81 18.57 -8.30
N LEU A 174 -3.03 17.97 -7.38
CA LEU A 174 -3.55 17.48 -6.09
C LEU A 174 -3.67 18.64 -5.11
N GLY A 175 -4.78 18.66 -4.36
CA GLY A 175 -4.96 19.63 -3.29
C GLY A 175 -3.99 19.39 -2.13
N PRO A 176 -3.76 20.40 -1.27
CA PRO A 176 -2.79 20.30 -0.20
C PRO A 176 -3.11 19.19 0.82
N ASN A 177 -4.36 18.83 0.97
CA ASN A 177 -4.80 17.76 1.88
C ASN A 177 -4.42 16.35 1.41
N LEU A 178 -3.94 16.19 0.19
CA LEU A 178 -3.51 14.91 -0.37
C LEU A 178 -1.99 14.80 -0.52
N LEU A 179 -1.23 15.77 -0.01
CA LEU A 179 0.23 15.84 -0.11
C LEU A 179 0.91 15.61 1.25
N TYR A 180 0.52 14.55 1.94
CA TYR A 180 0.96 14.30 3.33
C TYR A 180 2.33 13.66 3.47
N THR A 181 2.79 12.91 2.47
CA THR A 181 3.97 12.07 2.60
C THR A 181 5.26 12.86 2.39
N GLN A 182 6.25 12.59 3.22
CA GLN A 182 7.61 13.11 3.07
C GLN A 182 8.59 11.95 3.05
N LYS A 183 9.37 11.83 1.97
CA LYS A 183 10.39 10.80 1.84
C LYS A 183 11.60 11.11 2.70
N SER A 184 12.14 10.09 3.36
CA SER A 184 13.46 10.16 3.99
C SER A 184 14.54 10.17 2.91
N PRO A 185 15.57 11.03 3.02
CA PRO A 185 16.68 10.97 2.10
C PRO A 185 17.49 9.68 2.32
N ALA A 186 17.71 8.91 1.26
CA ALA A 186 18.52 7.70 1.29
C ALA A 186 19.84 7.98 0.60
N THR A 187 20.81 8.47 1.35
CA THR A 187 22.09 8.99 0.81
C THR A 187 23.27 8.02 0.93
N ASN A 188 23.12 6.95 1.72
CA ASN A 188 24.21 6.03 2.03
C ASN A 188 24.76 5.25 0.81
N LEU A 189 24.00 5.15 -0.28
CA LEU A 189 24.46 4.53 -1.52
C LEU A 189 24.73 5.53 -2.66
N TYR A 190 24.74 6.83 -2.39
CA TYR A 190 24.95 7.84 -3.44
C TYR A 190 26.32 7.76 -4.14
N TYR A 191 27.32 7.17 -3.49
CA TYR A 191 28.61 6.94 -4.16
C TYR A 191 28.49 6.02 -5.38
N LEU A 192 27.43 5.20 -5.48
CA LEU A 192 27.15 4.38 -6.65
C LEU A 192 26.88 5.22 -7.92
N ASN A 193 26.57 6.51 -7.77
CA ASN A 193 26.44 7.43 -8.91
C ASN A 193 27.73 7.49 -9.75
N GLY A 194 28.90 7.27 -9.12
CA GLY A 194 30.17 7.22 -9.85
C GLY A 194 30.29 6.07 -10.84
N PHE A 195 29.43 5.07 -10.72
CA PHE A 195 29.42 3.89 -11.60
C PHE A 195 28.32 3.92 -12.65
N THR A 196 27.39 4.90 -12.60
CA THR A 196 26.22 4.93 -13.49
C THR A 196 26.52 5.25 -14.95
N THR A 197 27.73 5.70 -15.26
CA THR A 197 28.20 5.88 -16.64
C THR A 197 28.80 4.62 -17.25
N ARG A 198 28.96 3.56 -16.45
CA ARG A 198 29.67 2.33 -16.81
C ARG A 198 28.65 1.30 -17.31
N VAL A 199 28.69 0.99 -18.60
CA VAL A 199 27.73 0.06 -19.25
C VAL A 199 28.34 -1.31 -19.57
N GLU A 200 29.55 -1.58 -19.09
CA GLU A 200 30.18 -2.89 -19.21
C GLU A 200 29.56 -3.93 -18.29
N SER A 201 29.71 -5.19 -18.65
CA SER A 201 29.30 -6.33 -17.82
C SER A 201 30.29 -6.54 -16.67
N TRP A 202 29.79 -7.15 -15.58
CA TRP A 202 30.61 -7.62 -14.47
C TRP A 202 31.55 -8.74 -14.96
N LYS A 203 32.79 -8.74 -14.48
CA LYS A 203 33.78 -9.72 -14.91
C LYS A 203 33.78 -11.00 -14.09
N SER A 204 33.42 -10.91 -12.81
CA SER A 204 33.43 -12.05 -11.88
C SER A 204 32.54 -11.78 -10.67
N PHE A 205 32.20 -12.83 -9.92
CA PHE A 205 31.61 -12.68 -8.61
C PHE A 205 32.46 -11.87 -7.65
N SER A 206 33.81 -12.01 -7.74
CA SER A 206 34.72 -11.24 -6.90
C SER A 206 34.61 -9.73 -7.12
N GLU A 207 34.37 -9.30 -8.34
CA GLU A 207 34.16 -7.87 -8.65
C GLU A 207 32.86 -7.36 -8.02
N LEU A 208 31.76 -8.13 -8.12
CA LEU A 208 30.50 -7.83 -7.44
C LEU A 208 30.66 -7.81 -5.91
N GLU A 209 31.42 -8.76 -5.36
CA GLU A 209 31.64 -8.84 -3.92
C GLU A 209 32.34 -7.61 -3.35
N MET A 210 33.24 -6.98 -4.10
CA MET A 210 33.88 -5.76 -3.62
C MET A 210 32.90 -4.65 -3.34
N ILE A 211 31.99 -4.39 -4.29
CA ILE A 211 30.95 -3.35 -4.12
C ILE A 211 29.94 -3.79 -3.06
N PHE A 212 29.51 -5.04 -3.08
CA PHE A 212 28.56 -5.58 -2.12
C PHE A 212 29.10 -5.47 -0.69
N THR A 213 30.32 -5.94 -0.43
CA THR A 213 30.90 -5.93 0.90
C THR A 213 31.03 -4.51 1.44
N TYR A 214 31.46 -3.58 0.61
CA TYR A 214 31.54 -2.16 0.98
C TYR A 214 30.16 -1.57 1.30
N SER A 215 29.16 -1.86 0.46
CA SER A 215 27.84 -1.25 0.53
C SER A 215 26.95 -1.86 1.60
N ALA A 216 27.11 -3.15 1.90
CA ALA A 216 26.22 -3.93 2.77
C ALA A 216 26.75 -4.10 4.20
N GLN A 217 27.72 -3.31 4.63
CA GLN A 217 28.38 -3.45 5.95
C GLN A 217 27.40 -3.45 7.12
N GLN A 218 26.33 -2.66 7.02
CA GLN A 218 25.34 -2.52 8.07
C GLN A 218 24.05 -3.34 7.81
N ASN A 219 24.06 -4.18 6.77
CA ASN A 219 22.89 -4.97 6.41
C ASN A 219 23.13 -6.47 6.63
N ASP A 220 22.78 -6.93 7.84
CA ASP A 220 22.98 -8.33 8.24
C ASP A 220 22.16 -9.31 7.40
N ILE A 221 20.92 -8.93 7.02
CA ILE A 221 20.07 -9.77 6.19
C ILE A 221 20.68 -9.95 4.80
N ALA A 222 21.09 -8.85 4.16
CA ALA A 222 21.73 -8.93 2.84
C ALA A 222 23.00 -9.78 2.86
N ARG A 223 23.79 -9.70 3.92
CA ARG A 223 24.99 -10.53 4.08
C ARG A 223 24.65 -12.01 4.25
N PHE A 224 23.59 -12.32 5.00
CA PHE A 224 23.10 -13.70 5.10
C PHE A 224 22.63 -14.24 3.75
N VAL A 225 21.86 -13.44 3.02
CA VAL A 225 21.40 -13.78 1.66
C VAL A 225 22.57 -14.11 0.74
N LYS A 226 23.58 -13.26 0.72
CA LYS A 226 24.78 -13.46 -0.09
C LYS A 226 25.53 -14.75 0.28
N ALA A 227 25.58 -15.09 1.57
CA ALA A 227 26.23 -16.30 2.04
C ALA A 227 25.50 -17.60 1.64
N HIS A 228 24.15 -17.54 1.46
CA HIS A 228 23.32 -18.73 1.31
C HIS A 228 22.48 -18.79 0.02
N TRP A 229 22.58 -17.80 -0.84
CA TRP A 229 21.70 -17.67 -2.01
C TRP A 229 21.80 -18.83 -3.00
N MET A 230 22.88 -19.56 -3.04
CA MET A 230 23.07 -20.74 -3.91
C MET A 230 22.42 -22.00 -3.35
N GLU A 231 22.10 -22.04 -2.07
CA GLU A 231 21.60 -23.24 -1.39
C GLU A 231 20.11 -23.46 -1.68
N ASP A 232 19.72 -24.71 -1.90
CA ASP A 232 18.34 -25.06 -2.25
C ASP A 232 17.35 -24.77 -1.11
N TRP A 233 17.74 -25.04 0.15
CA TRP A 233 16.87 -24.71 1.28
C TRP A 233 16.61 -23.21 1.38
N TYR A 234 17.60 -22.38 1.04
CA TYR A 234 17.45 -20.93 1.04
C TYR A 234 16.50 -20.46 -0.07
N PHE A 235 16.55 -21.07 -1.24
CA PHE A 235 15.62 -20.80 -2.34
C PHE A 235 14.17 -20.96 -1.86
N GLY A 236 13.88 -22.10 -1.21
CA GLY A 236 12.53 -22.34 -0.63
C GLY A 236 12.18 -21.36 0.48
N TYR A 237 13.13 -21.04 1.35
CA TYR A 237 12.94 -20.01 2.38
C TYR A 237 12.55 -18.67 1.78
N GLN A 238 13.24 -18.22 0.74
CA GLN A 238 12.97 -16.94 0.10
C GLN A 238 11.58 -16.91 -0.58
N CYS A 239 11.12 -18.02 -1.13
CA CYS A 239 9.75 -18.12 -1.66
C CYS A 239 8.67 -17.86 -0.60
N LEU A 240 8.95 -18.21 0.64
CA LEU A 240 8.03 -18.03 1.77
C LEU A 240 8.17 -16.66 2.44
N ASN A 241 9.41 -16.16 2.57
CA ASN A 241 9.75 -15.05 3.46
C ASN A 241 10.55 -13.93 2.79
N GLY A 242 10.74 -13.99 1.49
CA GLY A 242 11.39 -12.92 0.72
C GLY A 242 10.46 -11.75 0.44
N SER A 243 10.87 -10.92 -0.50
CA SER A 243 10.09 -9.74 -0.89
C SER A 243 8.77 -10.08 -1.57
N ASN A 244 8.64 -11.31 -2.10
CA ASN A 244 7.43 -11.73 -2.81
C ASN A 244 6.87 -13.05 -2.24
N PRO A 245 6.18 -13.02 -1.10
CA PRO A 245 5.58 -14.23 -0.51
C PRO A 245 4.24 -14.62 -1.14
N LEU A 246 3.85 -14.00 -2.25
CA LEU A 246 2.50 -14.12 -2.82
C LEU A 246 2.39 -15.11 -3.97
N MET A 247 3.52 -15.64 -4.48
CA MET A 247 3.52 -16.47 -5.70
C MET A 247 3.40 -17.97 -5.42
N LEU A 248 3.99 -18.44 -4.33
CA LEU A 248 4.05 -19.86 -4.02
C LEU A 248 2.69 -20.42 -3.62
N ARG A 249 2.35 -21.60 -4.17
CA ARG A 249 1.12 -22.31 -3.82
C ARG A 249 1.31 -23.81 -3.82
N GLU A 250 0.58 -24.48 -2.95
CA GLU A 250 0.42 -25.94 -2.96
C GLU A 250 -0.26 -26.37 -4.25
N THR A 251 0.16 -27.49 -4.80
CA THR A 251 -0.53 -28.13 -5.93
C THR A 251 -0.81 -29.60 -5.65
N ARG A 252 -1.99 -30.06 -6.04
CA ARG A 252 -2.39 -31.47 -5.98
C ARG A 252 -2.28 -32.15 -7.33
N HIS A 253 -2.13 -31.38 -8.40
CA HIS A 253 -2.03 -31.82 -9.78
C HIS A 253 -0.94 -31.02 -10.48
N LEU A 254 -0.12 -31.70 -11.28
CA LEU A 254 0.87 -31.01 -12.10
C LEU A 254 0.18 -30.28 -13.25
N PRO A 255 0.66 -29.06 -13.59
CA PRO A 255 0.18 -28.39 -14.79
C PRO A 255 0.41 -29.25 -16.04
N PRO A 256 -0.53 -29.30 -16.99
CA PRO A 256 -0.39 -30.12 -18.20
C PRO A 256 0.83 -29.75 -19.06
N ASN A 257 1.27 -28.51 -18.97
CA ASN A 257 2.42 -27.98 -19.73
C ASN A 257 3.77 -28.17 -19.03
N LEU A 258 3.80 -28.77 -17.85
CA LEU A 258 5.05 -29.08 -17.15
C LEU A 258 5.51 -30.49 -17.52
N SER A 259 6.66 -30.58 -18.19
CA SER A 259 7.22 -31.85 -18.73
C SER A 259 8.00 -32.64 -17.68
N VAL A 260 7.40 -32.85 -16.51
CA VAL A 260 8.01 -33.60 -15.41
C VAL A 260 7.37 -34.97 -15.28
N THR A 261 8.21 -36.01 -15.12
CA THR A 261 7.75 -37.38 -14.85
C THR A 261 8.16 -37.80 -13.44
N SER A 262 7.46 -38.82 -12.92
CA SER A 262 7.79 -39.39 -11.61
C SER A 262 9.24 -39.89 -11.53
N ASP A 263 9.75 -40.52 -12.63
CA ASP A 263 11.10 -41.04 -12.68
C ASP A 263 12.16 -39.91 -12.57
N MET A 264 11.90 -38.77 -13.18
CA MET A 264 12.80 -37.61 -13.10
C MET A 264 13.00 -37.14 -11.67
N LEU A 265 11.95 -37.16 -10.85
CA LEU A 265 11.94 -36.60 -9.49
C LEU A 265 12.28 -37.62 -8.41
N ARG A 266 12.32 -38.92 -8.73
CA ARG A 266 12.56 -39.97 -7.74
C ARG A 266 13.81 -39.73 -6.89
N PRO A 267 14.97 -39.28 -7.46
CA PRO A 267 16.17 -39.03 -6.65
C PRO A 267 16.03 -37.95 -5.62
N PHE A 268 15.03 -37.04 -5.77
CA PHE A 268 14.87 -35.83 -4.93
C PHE A 268 13.73 -35.99 -3.92
N LEU A 269 13.05 -37.15 -3.94
CA LEU A 269 11.98 -37.49 -2.99
C LEU A 269 12.50 -38.53 -1.99
N PRO A 270 11.94 -38.55 -0.76
CA PRO A 270 12.31 -39.57 0.22
C PRO A 270 12.15 -40.98 -0.32
N GLU A 271 13.02 -41.90 0.13
CA GLU A 271 12.94 -43.32 -0.24
C GLU A 271 11.55 -43.89 0.06
N GLY A 272 10.98 -44.59 -0.90
CA GLY A 272 9.62 -45.15 -0.77
C GLY A 272 8.48 -44.17 -1.01
N CYS A 273 8.78 -42.89 -1.29
CA CYS A 273 7.77 -41.88 -1.64
C CYS A 273 7.69 -41.73 -3.17
N SER A 274 6.45 -41.63 -3.68
CA SER A 274 6.22 -41.31 -5.09
C SER A 274 5.75 -39.89 -5.26
N LEU A 275 5.95 -39.30 -6.44
CA LEU A 275 5.43 -37.98 -6.75
C LEU A 275 3.92 -37.91 -6.54
N GLU A 276 3.19 -38.92 -6.97
CA GLU A 276 1.73 -38.98 -6.84
C GLU A 276 1.30 -38.94 -5.38
N ASN A 277 1.98 -39.68 -4.50
CA ASN A 277 1.67 -39.68 -3.08
C ASN A 277 1.96 -38.34 -2.44
N GLU A 278 3.10 -37.71 -2.80
CA GLU A 278 3.47 -36.39 -2.27
C GLU A 278 2.52 -35.27 -2.74
N LEU A 279 2.04 -35.37 -3.99
CA LEU A 279 0.99 -34.49 -4.48
C LEU A 279 -0.30 -34.62 -3.67
N GLN A 280 -0.75 -35.85 -3.39
CA GLN A 280 -1.96 -36.09 -2.61
C GLN A 280 -1.83 -35.60 -1.16
N LYS A 281 -0.65 -35.76 -0.57
CA LYS A 281 -0.37 -35.32 0.80
C LYS A 281 -0.26 -33.78 0.93
N GLY A 282 -0.19 -33.06 -0.18
CA GLY A 282 0.00 -31.62 -0.16
C GLY A 282 1.42 -31.18 0.15
N ASN A 283 2.41 -32.01 -0.20
CA ASN A 283 3.83 -31.70 0.03
C ASN A 283 4.52 -31.12 -1.21
N ILE A 284 3.81 -30.92 -2.31
CA ILE A 284 4.33 -30.33 -3.53
C ILE A 284 3.79 -28.94 -3.71
N TYR A 285 4.69 -27.99 -3.94
CA TYR A 285 4.41 -26.58 -4.15
C TYR A 285 4.85 -26.16 -5.55
N LEU A 286 4.20 -25.16 -6.08
CA LEU A 286 4.43 -24.65 -7.43
C LEU A 286 4.62 -23.15 -7.43
N LEU A 287 5.63 -22.71 -8.19
CA LEU A 287 5.73 -21.35 -8.70
C LEU A 287 5.41 -21.39 -10.18
N ASP A 288 4.42 -20.62 -10.62
CA ASP A 288 4.03 -20.54 -12.03
C ASP A 288 3.96 -19.07 -12.46
N TYR A 289 4.90 -18.70 -13.29
CA TYR A 289 5.02 -17.34 -13.81
C TYR A 289 4.38 -17.18 -15.20
N GLU A 290 3.26 -17.86 -15.42
CA GLU A 290 2.49 -17.83 -16.68
C GLU A 290 2.19 -16.40 -17.15
N VAL A 291 2.01 -15.47 -16.22
CA VAL A 291 1.72 -14.06 -16.52
C VAL A 291 2.80 -13.41 -17.40
N LEU A 292 4.02 -13.94 -17.39
CA LEU A 292 5.14 -13.44 -18.18
C LEU A 292 5.25 -14.12 -19.56
N ASP A 293 4.37 -15.06 -19.90
CA ASP A 293 4.47 -15.79 -21.15
C ASP A 293 4.24 -14.88 -22.35
N GLY A 294 5.20 -14.88 -23.29
CA GLY A 294 5.10 -14.16 -24.55
C GLY A 294 5.14 -12.64 -24.45
N VAL A 295 5.48 -12.08 -23.29
CA VAL A 295 5.59 -10.62 -23.13
C VAL A 295 6.89 -10.09 -23.74
N PRO A 296 6.90 -8.87 -24.32
CA PRO A 296 8.13 -8.29 -24.86
C PRO A 296 9.08 -7.88 -23.72
N ALA A 297 10.38 -8.11 -23.95
CA ALA A 297 11.41 -7.68 -23.02
C ALA A 297 11.98 -6.32 -23.43
N ASN A 298 12.51 -5.60 -22.45
CA ASN A 298 13.06 -4.26 -22.63
C ASN A 298 14.41 -4.28 -23.33
N VAL A 299 14.79 -3.13 -23.91
CA VAL A 299 16.15 -2.84 -24.39
C VAL A 299 16.76 -1.84 -23.42
N ILE A 300 17.88 -2.22 -22.80
CA ILE A 300 18.55 -1.43 -21.77
C ILE A 300 19.99 -1.14 -22.23
N ASN A 301 20.38 0.15 -22.24
CA ASN A 301 21.70 0.59 -22.68
C ASN A 301 22.08 -0.02 -24.05
N GLU A 302 21.15 0.02 -25.00
CA GLU A 302 21.27 -0.52 -26.36
C GLU A 302 21.44 -2.05 -26.44
N LYS A 303 21.19 -2.77 -25.32
CA LYS A 303 21.27 -4.23 -25.25
C LYS A 303 19.88 -4.82 -25.08
N GLN A 304 19.56 -5.84 -25.87
CA GLN A 304 18.32 -6.59 -25.71
C GLN A 304 18.38 -7.37 -24.40
N THR A 305 17.32 -7.28 -23.59
CA THR A 305 17.11 -8.13 -22.45
C THR A 305 16.10 -9.23 -22.75
N TYR A 306 15.98 -10.19 -21.85
CA TYR A 306 15.16 -11.38 -22.05
C TYR A 306 14.34 -11.67 -20.79
N LEU A 307 13.12 -12.14 -20.99
CA LEU A 307 12.22 -12.60 -19.93
C LEU A 307 11.94 -14.08 -20.12
N SER A 308 11.68 -14.76 -19.02
CA SER A 308 11.18 -16.14 -19.03
C SER A 308 9.88 -16.23 -18.25
N ALA A 309 9.14 -17.30 -18.48
CA ALA A 309 7.90 -17.61 -17.77
C ALA A 309 8.03 -18.97 -17.10
N PRO A 310 8.87 -19.10 -16.05
CA PRO A 310 9.22 -20.42 -15.50
C PRO A 310 8.09 -21.05 -14.71
N LEU A 311 8.18 -22.38 -14.65
CA LEU A 311 7.46 -23.25 -13.74
C LEU A 311 8.51 -23.90 -12.81
N CYS A 312 8.29 -23.84 -11.52
CA CYS A 312 9.19 -24.44 -10.53
C CYS A 312 8.41 -25.27 -9.54
N LEU A 313 8.76 -26.56 -9.40
CA LEU A 313 8.23 -27.44 -8.37
C LEU A 313 9.15 -27.43 -7.15
N LEU A 314 8.53 -27.39 -5.98
CA LEU A 314 9.24 -27.50 -4.71
C LEU A 314 8.59 -28.61 -3.87
N HIS A 315 9.39 -29.27 -3.07
CA HIS A 315 8.97 -30.33 -2.18
C HIS A 315 9.19 -29.96 -0.72
N LEU A 316 8.17 -30.14 0.09
CA LEU A 316 8.25 -30.02 1.55
C LEU A 316 8.78 -31.33 2.11
N ASN A 317 10.01 -31.31 2.62
CA ASN A 317 10.63 -32.52 3.17
C ASN A 317 10.20 -32.76 4.63
N GLN A 318 10.65 -33.89 5.20
CA GLN A 318 10.31 -34.28 6.57
C GLN A 318 10.91 -33.37 7.63
N GLN A 319 11.96 -32.61 7.30
CA GLN A 319 12.57 -31.63 8.19
C GLN A 319 11.87 -30.27 8.15
N GLY A 320 10.77 -30.15 7.39
CA GLY A 320 10.01 -28.92 7.25
C GLY A 320 10.65 -27.91 6.29
N GLN A 321 11.64 -28.30 5.52
CA GLN A 321 12.28 -27.46 4.52
C GLN A 321 11.59 -27.59 3.16
N LEU A 322 11.46 -26.48 2.45
CA LEU A 322 10.94 -26.44 1.10
C LEU A 322 12.12 -26.39 0.12
N LEU A 323 12.26 -27.43 -0.72
CA LEU A 323 13.38 -27.56 -1.64
C LEU A 323 12.88 -27.55 -3.10
N PRO A 324 13.53 -26.77 -3.99
CA PRO A 324 13.22 -26.84 -5.42
C PRO A 324 13.69 -28.20 -5.98
N ILE A 325 12.87 -28.82 -6.81
CA ILE A 325 13.14 -30.16 -7.38
C ILE A 325 13.05 -30.19 -8.89
N ALA A 326 12.45 -29.19 -9.54
CA ALA A 326 12.39 -29.10 -10.99
C ALA A 326 12.12 -27.66 -11.42
N ILE A 327 12.79 -27.21 -12.48
CA ILE A 327 12.57 -25.90 -13.09
C ILE A 327 12.48 -26.03 -14.60
N GLN A 328 11.35 -25.57 -15.17
CA GLN A 328 11.15 -25.42 -16.62
C GLN A 328 11.04 -23.94 -16.92
N LEU A 329 11.90 -23.40 -17.79
CA LEU A 329 12.05 -21.93 -17.94
C LEU A 329 11.00 -21.27 -18.82
N GLN A 330 10.27 -22.04 -19.63
CA GLN A 330 9.20 -21.53 -20.50
C GLN A 330 7.94 -22.35 -20.32
N GLN A 331 6.79 -21.77 -20.67
CA GLN A 331 5.49 -22.42 -20.51
C GLN A 331 5.25 -23.55 -21.50
N LYS A 332 5.74 -23.41 -22.74
CA LYS A 332 5.51 -24.41 -23.78
C LYS A 332 6.56 -25.52 -23.70
N PRO A 333 6.16 -26.75 -23.43
CA PRO A 333 7.11 -27.88 -23.43
C PRO A 333 7.69 -28.15 -24.81
N GLY A 334 8.91 -28.68 -24.83
CA GLY A 334 9.59 -29.03 -26.08
C GLY A 334 11.05 -29.37 -25.86
N PRO A 335 11.75 -29.85 -26.90
CA PRO A 335 13.15 -30.28 -26.79
C PRO A 335 14.10 -29.11 -26.51
N GLN A 336 13.69 -27.88 -26.81
CA GLN A 336 14.47 -26.67 -26.55
C GLN A 336 14.07 -25.98 -25.25
N ASN A 337 13.24 -26.63 -24.44
CA ASN A 337 12.81 -26.14 -23.13
C ASN A 337 12.99 -27.28 -22.10
N PRO A 338 14.22 -27.60 -21.72
CA PRO A 338 14.50 -28.72 -20.83
C PRO A 338 14.02 -28.44 -19.40
N VAL A 339 13.77 -29.51 -18.64
CA VAL A 339 13.54 -29.43 -17.21
C VAL A 339 14.88 -29.51 -16.49
N PHE A 340 15.26 -28.47 -15.77
CA PHE A 340 16.46 -28.46 -14.94
C PHE A 340 16.17 -29.15 -13.60
N LEU A 341 17.14 -29.90 -13.11
CA LEU A 341 17.04 -30.71 -11.90
C LEU A 341 18.21 -30.42 -10.96
N PRO A 342 18.05 -30.66 -9.65
CA PRO A 342 19.16 -30.44 -8.69
C PRO A 342 20.43 -31.27 -8.97
N SER A 343 20.31 -32.36 -9.71
CA SER A 343 21.44 -33.20 -10.12
C SER A 343 22.18 -32.70 -11.35
N ASP A 344 21.70 -31.67 -12.03
CA ASP A 344 22.40 -31.05 -13.15
C ASP A 344 23.69 -30.37 -12.66
N SER A 345 24.58 -29.96 -13.59
CA SER A 345 25.80 -29.29 -13.17
C SER A 345 25.49 -28.10 -12.25
N GLY A 346 26.39 -27.80 -11.30
CA GLY A 346 26.12 -26.80 -10.25
C GLY A 346 25.69 -25.44 -10.79
N TYR A 347 26.34 -24.95 -11.84
CA TYR A 347 25.97 -23.67 -12.44
C TYR A 347 24.79 -23.76 -13.40
N ASP A 348 24.49 -24.90 -14.02
CA ASP A 348 23.26 -25.10 -14.79
C ASP A 348 22.04 -24.96 -13.87
N TRP A 349 22.06 -25.64 -12.73
CA TRP A 349 21.01 -25.56 -11.73
C TRP A 349 20.90 -24.14 -11.11
N LEU A 350 22.06 -23.56 -10.80
CA LEU A 350 22.09 -22.18 -10.27
C LEU A 350 21.48 -21.18 -11.25
N LEU A 351 21.84 -21.27 -12.54
CA LEU A 351 21.30 -20.40 -13.57
C LEU A 351 19.79 -20.56 -13.71
N ALA A 352 19.28 -21.80 -13.65
CA ALA A 352 17.82 -22.04 -13.65
C ALA A 352 17.13 -21.34 -12.48
N LYS A 353 17.71 -21.42 -11.27
CA LYS A 353 17.17 -20.71 -10.09
C LYS A 353 17.23 -19.19 -10.26
N MET A 354 18.29 -18.66 -10.87
CA MET A 354 18.42 -17.23 -11.16
C MET A 354 17.33 -16.75 -12.12
N TRP A 355 16.97 -17.54 -13.12
CA TRP A 355 15.85 -17.22 -14.03
C TRP A 355 14.52 -17.16 -13.32
N VAL A 356 14.27 -18.06 -12.36
CA VAL A 356 13.08 -18.00 -11.51
C VAL A 356 13.06 -16.69 -10.72
N HIS A 357 14.18 -16.32 -10.11
CA HIS A 357 14.29 -15.09 -9.34
C HIS A 357 14.16 -13.83 -10.19
N SER A 358 14.67 -13.84 -11.43
CA SER A 358 14.47 -12.71 -12.35
C SER A 358 12.99 -12.54 -12.75
N ALA A 359 12.32 -13.66 -13.04
CA ALA A 359 10.86 -13.63 -13.28
C ALA A 359 10.10 -13.15 -12.06
N ASP A 360 10.49 -13.60 -10.86
CA ASP A 360 9.88 -13.17 -9.61
C ASP A 360 10.05 -11.68 -9.37
N PHE A 361 11.21 -11.11 -9.70
CA PHE A 361 11.45 -9.67 -9.58
C PHE A 361 10.42 -8.86 -10.39
N GLN A 362 10.15 -9.25 -11.63
CA GLN A 362 9.18 -8.56 -12.48
C GLN A 362 7.78 -8.64 -11.89
N CYS A 363 7.36 -9.82 -11.47
CA CYS A 363 6.05 -10.04 -10.85
C CYS A 363 5.94 -9.32 -9.49
N HIS A 364 7.01 -9.29 -8.71
CA HIS A 364 7.05 -8.58 -7.44
C HIS A 364 6.79 -7.08 -7.65
N GLN A 365 7.55 -6.44 -8.53
CA GLN A 365 7.47 -4.99 -8.70
C GLN A 365 6.11 -4.55 -9.24
N LEU A 366 5.58 -5.22 -10.25
CA LEU A 366 4.39 -4.77 -10.94
C LEU A 366 3.10 -5.35 -10.36
N ILE A 367 3.12 -6.56 -9.82
CA ILE A 367 1.92 -7.25 -9.34
C ILE A 367 1.81 -7.20 -7.82
N SER A 368 2.78 -7.79 -7.12
CA SER A 368 2.71 -7.90 -5.66
C SER A 368 2.84 -6.54 -4.97
N HIS A 369 3.69 -5.68 -5.48
CA HIS A 369 3.92 -4.34 -4.93
C HIS A 369 2.97 -3.30 -5.55
N TYR A 370 3.12 -2.99 -6.84
CA TYR A 370 2.37 -1.89 -7.46
C TYR A 370 0.86 -2.17 -7.51
N LEU A 371 0.45 -3.30 -8.10
CA LEU A 371 -0.98 -3.62 -8.28
C LEU A 371 -1.68 -3.91 -6.95
N ARG A 372 -1.10 -4.82 -6.15
CA ARG A 372 -1.75 -5.33 -4.93
C ARG A 372 -1.72 -4.35 -3.76
N THR A 373 -0.82 -3.37 -3.76
CA THR A 373 -0.72 -2.37 -2.67
C THR A 373 -1.00 -0.96 -3.14
N HIS A 374 -0.19 -0.40 -4.02
CA HIS A 374 -0.33 0.98 -4.48
C HIS A 374 -1.64 1.24 -5.24
N MET A 375 -1.96 0.40 -6.22
CA MET A 375 -3.20 0.58 -7.00
C MET A 375 -4.43 0.28 -6.15
N MET A 376 -4.36 -0.70 -5.25
CA MET A 376 -5.45 -0.99 -4.30
C MET A 376 -5.71 0.18 -3.36
N ALA A 377 -4.64 0.77 -2.82
CA ALA A 377 -4.75 1.93 -1.93
C ALA A 377 -5.37 3.14 -2.65
N GLU A 378 -4.96 3.39 -3.88
CA GLU A 378 -5.52 4.47 -4.69
C GLU A 378 -7.01 4.23 -5.01
N LEU A 379 -7.36 3.01 -5.40
CA LEU A 379 -8.75 2.61 -5.64
C LEU A 379 -9.62 2.90 -4.42
N CYS A 380 -9.18 2.49 -3.25
CA CYS A 380 -9.88 2.74 -1.99
C CYS A 380 -9.94 4.23 -1.66
N CYS A 381 -8.84 4.96 -1.83
CA CYS A 381 -8.75 6.39 -1.54
C CYS A 381 -9.73 7.19 -2.40
N VAL A 382 -9.71 6.97 -3.71
CA VAL A 382 -10.56 7.71 -4.64
C VAL A 382 -12.04 7.41 -4.37
N ALA A 383 -12.41 6.15 -4.20
CA ALA A 383 -13.80 5.77 -3.90
C ALA A 383 -14.28 6.36 -2.56
N THR A 384 -13.43 6.34 -1.53
CA THR A 384 -13.75 6.88 -0.21
C THR A 384 -13.98 8.39 -0.27
N LEU A 385 -13.11 9.12 -0.95
CA LEU A 385 -13.26 10.57 -1.11
C LEU A 385 -14.50 10.95 -1.95
N ARG A 386 -14.89 10.12 -2.90
CA ARG A 386 -16.00 10.38 -3.80
C ARG A 386 -17.35 10.02 -3.22
N GLN A 387 -17.44 8.96 -2.42
CA GLN A 387 -18.73 8.33 -2.07
C GLN A 387 -19.06 8.34 -0.57
N LEU A 388 -18.08 8.55 0.30
CA LEU A 388 -18.30 8.61 1.74
C LEU A 388 -18.04 10.03 2.24
N PRO A 389 -19.05 10.72 2.81
CA PRO A 389 -18.82 12.04 3.38
C PRO A 389 -17.96 11.96 4.65
N ASP A 390 -17.38 13.09 5.06
CA ASP A 390 -16.52 13.17 6.25
C ASP A 390 -17.21 12.65 7.52
N ALA A 391 -18.53 12.79 7.61
CA ALA A 391 -19.31 12.33 8.76
C ALA A 391 -19.52 10.81 8.77
N HIS A 392 -19.25 10.12 7.66
CA HIS A 392 -19.44 8.66 7.60
C HIS A 392 -18.34 7.95 8.38
N PRO A 393 -18.68 6.99 9.24
CA PRO A 393 -17.70 6.30 10.09
C PRO A 393 -16.58 5.61 9.30
N LEU A 394 -16.89 5.03 8.15
CA LEU A 394 -15.88 4.33 7.34
C LEU A 394 -14.94 5.29 6.61
N HIS A 395 -15.38 6.51 6.28
CA HIS A 395 -14.48 7.53 5.75
C HIS A 395 -13.34 7.81 6.74
N GLN A 396 -13.68 8.06 7.99
CA GLN A 396 -12.70 8.40 9.01
C GLN A 396 -11.80 7.22 9.38
N LEU A 397 -12.32 6.01 9.34
CA LEU A 397 -11.51 4.80 9.56
C LEU A 397 -10.52 4.54 8.42
N LEU A 398 -10.96 4.67 7.17
CA LEU A 398 -10.19 4.28 6.00
C LEU A 398 -9.18 5.34 5.56
N LEU A 399 -9.53 6.62 5.63
CA LEU A 399 -8.70 7.69 5.08
C LEU A 399 -7.26 7.67 5.59
N PRO A 400 -6.98 7.48 6.89
CA PRO A 400 -5.61 7.41 7.40
C PRO A 400 -4.76 6.30 6.79
N HIS A 401 -5.40 5.25 6.24
CA HIS A 401 -4.71 4.13 5.61
C HIS A 401 -4.46 4.32 4.12
N VAL A 402 -5.06 5.33 3.49
CA VAL A 402 -5.00 5.51 2.02
C VAL A 402 -4.66 6.92 1.57
N LYS A 403 -4.72 7.91 2.44
CA LYS A 403 -4.59 9.34 2.07
C LYS A 403 -3.24 9.70 1.43
N THR A 404 -2.19 8.96 1.75
CA THR A 404 -0.84 9.20 1.20
C THR A 404 -0.63 8.58 -0.18
N SER A 405 -1.51 7.66 -0.58
CA SER A 405 -1.35 6.88 -1.81
C SER A 405 -1.42 7.75 -3.08
N LEU A 406 -2.23 8.79 -3.10
CA LEU A 406 -2.39 9.63 -4.29
C LEU A 406 -1.09 10.37 -4.63
N LYS A 407 -0.45 10.98 -3.65
CA LYS A 407 0.85 11.65 -3.86
C LYS A 407 1.90 10.68 -4.38
N ILE A 408 2.01 9.53 -3.73
CA ILE A 408 3.02 8.52 -4.11
C ILE A 408 2.76 7.98 -5.51
N ASN A 409 1.52 7.63 -5.81
CA ASN A 409 1.18 6.99 -7.09
C ASN A 409 1.24 7.97 -8.26
N VAL A 410 0.75 9.19 -8.08
CA VAL A 410 0.87 10.23 -9.10
C VAL A 410 2.34 10.52 -9.38
N GLY A 411 3.16 10.62 -8.34
CA GLY A 411 4.61 10.79 -8.48
C GLY A 411 5.28 9.62 -9.19
N ALA A 412 4.90 8.39 -8.87
CA ALA A 412 5.45 7.19 -9.52
C ALA A 412 5.09 7.12 -11.00
N ARG A 413 3.85 7.41 -11.37
CA ARG A 413 3.44 7.44 -12.77
C ARG A 413 4.13 8.54 -13.57
N ALA A 414 4.46 9.65 -12.96
CA ALA A 414 5.14 10.78 -13.59
C ALA A 414 6.67 10.61 -13.67
N SER A 415 7.26 9.67 -12.93
CA SER A 415 8.72 9.49 -12.87
C SER A 415 9.15 8.03 -13.04
N LEU A 416 8.93 7.18 -12.05
CA LEU A 416 9.41 5.79 -12.01
C LEU A 416 8.86 4.95 -13.17
N LEU A 417 7.58 5.09 -13.47
CA LEU A 417 6.84 4.34 -14.48
C LEU A 417 6.62 5.15 -15.79
N ALA A 418 7.28 6.29 -15.92
CA ALA A 418 7.21 7.13 -17.11
C ALA A 418 8.37 6.82 -18.07
N SER A 419 8.25 7.33 -19.31
CA SER A 419 9.35 7.31 -20.29
C SER A 419 10.61 7.92 -19.66
N LYS A 420 11.75 7.27 -19.87
CA LYS A 420 13.07 7.59 -19.27
C LYS A 420 13.13 7.43 -17.75
N GLY A 421 12.10 6.87 -17.11
CA GLY A 421 12.14 6.49 -15.73
C GLY A 421 12.90 5.17 -15.50
N LEU A 422 12.94 4.72 -14.26
CA LEU A 422 13.72 3.53 -13.88
C LEU A 422 13.25 2.26 -14.61
N PHE A 423 11.92 2.02 -14.68
CA PHE A 423 11.38 0.84 -15.37
C PHE A 423 11.73 0.83 -16.85
N ASP A 424 11.70 1.99 -17.49
CA ASP A 424 12.07 2.13 -18.89
C ASP A 424 13.57 1.87 -19.12
N GLN A 425 14.42 2.34 -18.23
CA GLN A 425 15.86 2.38 -18.47
C GLN A 425 16.66 1.26 -17.79
N ALA A 426 16.08 0.55 -16.82
CA ALA A 426 16.88 -0.36 -15.99
C ALA A 426 16.19 -1.70 -15.63
N VAL A 427 14.92 -1.89 -15.95
CA VAL A 427 14.18 -3.10 -15.58
C VAL A 427 13.84 -3.93 -16.81
N GLY A 428 14.05 -5.25 -16.74
CA GLY A 428 13.88 -6.16 -17.87
C GLY A 428 12.48 -6.20 -18.47
N SER A 429 11.43 -5.96 -17.68
CA SER A 429 10.07 -5.87 -18.20
C SER A 429 9.82 -4.56 -18.97
N GLY A 430 10.33 -3.43 -18.48
CA GLY A 430 10.14 -2.14 -19.13
C GLY A 430 8.68 -1.68 -19.22
N LEU A 431 8.45 -0.61 -19.98
CA LEU A 431 7.13 0.01 -20.10
C LEU A 431 6.16 -0.75 -21.01
N GLU A 432 6.64 -1.49 -22.00
CA GLU A 432 5.78 -2.26 -22.91
C GLU A 432 5.12 -3.45 -22.21
N THR A 433 5.80 -4.05 -21.28
CA THR A 433 5.31 -5.19 -20.49
C THR A 433 4.32 -4.77 -19.41
N LEU A 434 4.48 -3.57 -18.86
CA LEU A 434 3.69 -3.07 -17.75
C LEU A 434 2.16 -3.22 -17.96
N PRO A 435 1.56 -2.72 -19.07
CA PRO A 435 0.12 -2.88 -19.25
C PRO A 435 -0.31 -4.34 -19.44
N VAL A 436 0.49 -5.17 -20.05
CA VAL A 436 0.18 -6.59 -20.24
C VAL A 436 0.16 -7.33 -18.90
N LEU A 437 1.17 -7.12 -18.08
CA LEU A 437 1.26 -7.74 -16.74
C LEU A 437 0.13 -7.28 -15.82
N LEU A 438 -0.14 -5.99 -15.78
CA LEU A 438 -1.20 -5.45 -14.93
C LEU A 438 -2.58 -5.98 -15.35
N SER A 439 -2.86 -6.05 -16.64
CA SER A 439 -4.13 -6.55 -17.15
C SER A 439 -4.29 -8.06 -16.85
N ARG A 440 -3.28 -8.86 -17.14
CA ARG A 440 -3.30 -10.32 -16.89
C ARG A 440 -3.46 -10.63 -15.39
N ALA A 441 -2.71 -9.94 -14.56
CA ALA A 441 -2.75 -10.15 -13.11
C ALA A 441 -4.07 -9.71 -12.50
N SER A 442 -4.62 -8.57 -12.95
CA SER A 442 -5.90 -8.07 -12.45
C SER A 442 -7.04 -9.05 -12.74
N ALA A 443 -7.01 -9.73 -13.89
CA ALA A 443 -8.01 -10.74 -14.24
C ALA A 443 -7.98 -11.97 -13.31
N LYS A 444 -6.85 -12.24 -12.67
CA LYS A 444 -6.68 -13.41 -11.78
C LYS A 444 -6.87 -13.08 -10.30
N ILE A 445 -6.83 -11.82 -9.90
CA ILE A 445 -7.03 -11.41 -8.52
C ILE A 445 -8.50 -11.58 -8.16
N SER A 446 -8.76 -12.35 -7.10
CA SER A 446 -10.10 -12.55 -6.53
C SER A 446 -10.18 -11.94 -5.14
N TYR A 447 -11.40 -11.77 -4.65
CA TYR A 447 -11.63 -11.32 -3.27
C TYR A 447 -10.97 -12.25 -2.25
N ARG A 448 -11.02 -13.57 -2.47
CA ARG A 448 -10.37 -14.56 -1.60
C ARG A 448 -8.85 -14.31 -1.50
N THR A 449 -8.21 -13.96 -2.61
CA THR A 449 -6.77 -13.65 -2.61
C THR A 449 -6.40 -12.45 -1.74
N LEU A 450 -7.32 -11.51 -1.54
CA LEU A 450 -7.08 -10.34 -0.70
C LEU A 450 -7.35 -10.60 0.78
N CYS A 451 -8.03 -11.69 1.10
CA CYS A 451 -8.35 -12.06 2.47
C CYS A 451 -7.30 -13.05 2.97
N VAL A 452 -6.46 -12.62 3.90
CA VAL A 452 -5.29 -13.39 4.34
C VAL A 452 -5.61 -14.82 4.79
N PRO A 453 -6.63 -15.09 5.64
CA PRO A 453 -6.91 -16.47 6.05
C PRO A 453 -7.24 -17.39 4.88
N GLU A 454 -8.08 -16.94 3.96
CA GLU A 454 -8.46 -17.70 2.78
C GLU A 454 -7.29 -17.87 1.81
N ASP A 455 -6.53 -16.81 1.56
CA ASP A 455 -5.38 -16.86 0.66
C ASP A 455 -4.33 -17.85 1.14
N LEU A 456 -3.94 -17.77 2.40
CA LEU A 456 -2.93 -18.68 2.97
C LEU A 456 -3.42 -20.13 2.99
N SER A 457 -4.69 -20.35 3.32
CA SER A 457 -5.29 -21.68 3.31
C SER A 457 -5.36 -22.27 1.89
N ASP A 458 -5.83 -21.47 0.92
CA ASP A 458 -5.93 -21.90 -0.49
C ASP A 458 -4.56 -22.26 -1.08
N ARG A 459 -3.50 -21.54 -0.66
CA ARG A 459 -2.13 -21.79 -1.11
C ARG A 459 -1.36 -22.81 -0.26
N GLY A 460 -1.95 -23.29 0.85
CA GLY A 460 -1.32 -24.26 1.73
C GLY A 460 -0.14 -23.73 2.54
N LEU A 461 -0.07 -22.40 2.75
CA LEU A 461 1.03 -21.77 3.50
C LEU A 461 0.79 -21.72 5.01
N ASP A 462 -0.45 -21.80 5.45
CA ASP A 462 -0.84 -21.76 6.87
C ASP A 462 -0.32 -22.97 7.66
N LYS A 463 -0.03 -24.08 6.99
CA LYS A 463 0.52 -25.30 7.60
C LYS A 463 2.05 -25.39 7.57
N LEU A 464 2.75 -24.42 6.97
CA LEU A 464 4.20 -24.46 6.84
C LEU A 464 4.87 -23.81 8.05
N PRO A 465 5.68 -24.56 8.83
CA PRO A 465 6.25 -24.04 10.07
C PRO A 465 7.28 -22.93 9.86
N GLN A 466 7.88 -22.87 8.69
CA GLN A 466 8.90 -21.86 8.35
C GLN A 466 8.34 -20.67 7.55
N SER A 467 7.05 -20.60 7.32
CA SER A 467 6.43 -19.44 6.70
C SER A 467 6.17 -18.35 7.76
N PHE A 468 7.17 -17.54 8.02
CA PHE A 468 7.07 -16.45 8.99
C PHE A 468 6.13 -15.35 8.51
N TYR A 469 6.15 -15.07 7.20
CA TYR A 469 5.16 -14.18 6.59
C TYR A 469 3.74 -14.64 6.92
N ALA A 470 3.43 -15.91 6.67
CA ALA A 470 2.09 -16.44 6.92
C ALA A 470 1.66 -16.33 8.38
N GLN A 471 2.58 -16.67 9.31
CA GLN A 471 2.30 -16.57 10.75
C GLN A 471 2.01 -15.13 11.17
N ASP A 472 2.87 -14.21 10.75
CA ASP A 472 2.75 -12.81 11.14
C ASP A 472 1.57 -12.13 10.45
N ALA A 473 1.32 -12.46 9.17
CA ALA A 473 0.18 -11.94 8.42
C ALA A 473 -1.15 -12.32 9.06
N LEU A 474 -1.30 -13.56 9.52
CA LEU A 474 -2.52 -14.01 10.22
C LEU A 474 -2.73 -13.26 11.53
N ARG A 475 -1.67 -13.07 12.32
CA ARG A 475 -1.75 -12.32 13.57
C ARG A 475 -2.17 -10.86 13.34
N ILE A 476 -1.56 -10.22 12.34
CA ILE A 476 -1.90 -8.83 11.97
C ILE A 476 -3.35 -8.75 11.47
N TRP A 477 -3.74 -9.67 10.59
CA TRP A 477 -5.12 -9.73 10.10
C TRP A 477 -6.12 -9.84 11.24
N ASP A 478 -5.89 -10.74 12.19
CA ASP A 478 -6.79 -10.96 13.31
C ASP A 478 -6.93 -9.71 14.19
N ALA A 479 -5.82 -9.02 14.46
CA ALA A 479 -5.83 -7.78 15.24
C ALA A 479 -6.61 -6.67 14.51
N VAL A 480 -6.35 -6.45 13.23
CA VAL A 480 -7.04 -5.45 12.42
C VAL A 480 -8.52 -5.80 12.26
N HIS A 481 -8.84 -7.06 11.99
CA HIS A 481 -10.21 -7.53 11.83
C HIS A 481 -11.03 -7.35 13.11
N SER A 482 -10.45 -7.64 14.26
CA SER A 482 -11.09 -7.41 15.55
C SER A 482 -11.39 -5.93 15.78
N PHE A 483 -10.44 -5.06 15.48
CA PHE A 483 -10.61 -3.61 15.56
C PHE A 483 -11.70 -3.09 14.61
N VAL A 484 -11.66 -3.51 13.35
CA VAL A 484 -12.64 -3.11 12.33
C VAL A 484 -14.04 -3.61 12.70
N THR A 485 -14.15 -4.85 13.17
CA THR A 485 -15.42 -5.42 13.64
C THR A 485 -16.02 -4.57 14.76
N SER A 486 -15.22 -4.20 15.74
CA SER A 486 -15.67 -3.33 16.84
C SER A 486 -16.07 -1.93 16.37
N TRP A 487 -15.34 -1.38 15.40
CA TRP A 487 -15.67 -0.09 14.79
C TRP A 487 -17.01 -0.15 14.04
N VAL A 488 -17.21 -1.17 13.23
CA VAL A 488 -18.47 -1.38 12.48
C VAL A 488 -19.64 -1.57 13.46
N ASP A 489 -19.46 -2.36 14.51
CA ASP A 489 -20.50 -2.59 15.51
C ASP A 489 -20.86 -1.32 16.31
N LEU A 490 -19.92 -0.40 16.46
CA LEU A 490 -20.13 0.87 17.14
C LEU A 490 -21.15 1.75 16.39
N TYR A 491 -21.17 1.68 15.06
CA TYR A 491 -21.98 2.56 14.20
C TYR A 491 -23.16 1.85 13.53
N TYR A 492 -23.01 0.58 13.16
CA TYR A 492 -24.10 -0.22 12.60
C TYR A 492 -24.66 -1.12 13.69
N HIS A 493 -25.85 -0.78 14.19
CA HIS A 493 -26.47 -1.46 15.34
C HIS A 493 -27.13 -2.80 14.99
N GLY A 494 -27.17 -3.15 13.71
CA GLY A 494 -27.69 -4.41 13.21
C GLY A 494 -27.37 -4.55 11.72
N ASP A 495 -27.59 -5.75 11.19
CA ASP A 495 -27.37 -6.01 9.76
C ASP A 495 -28.32 -5.19 8.88
N ASP A 496 -29.52 -4.87 9.37
CA ASP A 496 -30.48 -4.02 8.69
C ASP A 496 -29.91 -2.62 8.41
N ALA A 497 -29.16 -2.06 9.34
CA ALA A 497 -28.52 -0.76 9.16
C ALA A 497 -27.50 -0.78 8.01
N VAL A 498 -26.77 -1.88 7.86
CA VAL A 498 -25.85 -2.09 6.73
C VAL A 498 -26.62 -2.08 5.40
N GLN A 499 -27.72 -2.83 5.34
CA GLN A 499 -28.53 -2.96 4.13
C GLN A 499 -29.17 -1.64 3.71
N ARG A 500 -29.49 -0.77 4.68
CA ARG A 500 -30.13 0.52 4.44
C ARG A 500 -29.18 1.69 4.17
N ASP A 501 -27.87 1.49 4.25
CA ASP A 501 -26.89 2.57 4.05
C ASP A 501 -26.61 2.78 2.56
N PRO A 502 -27.18 3.81 1.91
CA PRO A 502 -26.97 4.04 0.50
C PRO A 502 -25.54 4.56 0.20
N GLU A 503 -24.92 5.30 1.10
CA GLU A 503 -23.54 5.79 0.94
C GLU A 503 -22.55 4.63 0.90
N LEU A 504 -22.72 3.66 1.78
CA LEU A 504 -21.89 2.44 1.81
C LEU A 504 -21.99 1.68 0.47
N HIS A 505 -23.19 1.53 -0.06
CA HIS A 505 -23.41 0.77 -1.30
C HIS A 505 -22.96 1.55 -2.54
N CYS A 506 -23.04 2.86 -2.55
CA CYS A 506 -22.45 3.70 -3.59
C CYS A 506 -20.92 3.58 -3.58
N TRP A 507 -20.32 3.55 -2.41
CA TRP A 507 -18.88 3.33 -2.23
C TRP A 507 -18.44 1.97 -2.77
N LEU A 508 -19.15 0.91 -2.41
CA LEU A 508 -18.87 -0.45 -2.90
C LEU A 508 -19.00 -0.54 -4.42
N THR A 509 -20.06 0.06 -4.98
CA THR A 509 -20.30 0.08 -6.42
C THR A 509 -19.18 0.83 -7.15
N ASP A 510 -18.72 1.96 -6.60
CA ASP A 510 -17.63 2.74 -7.20
C ASP A 510 -16.30 1.94 -7.21
N ILE A 511 -16.00 1.22 -6.14
CA ILE A 511 -14.84 0.31 -6.07
C ILE A 511 -14.95 -0.79 -7.12
N ASN A 512 -16.09 -1.45 -7.21
CA ASN A 512 -16.28 -2.59 -8.12
C ASN A 512 -16.29 -2.17 -9.59
N THR A 513 -16.85 -0.99 -9.89
CA THR A 513 -16.87 -0.46 -11.27
C THR A 513 -15.47 -0.14 -11.78
N HIS A 514 -14.57 0.31 -10.90
CA HIS A 514 -13.25 0.83 -11.28
C HIS A 514 -12.08 -0.04 -10.83
N GLY A 515 -12.37 -1.13 -10.13
CA GLY A 515 -11.35 -2.03 -9.56
C GLY A 515 -11.45 -3.45 -10.09
N PHE A 516 -11.41 -4.40 -9.15
CA PHE A 516 -11.43 -5.83 -9.44
C PHE A 516 -12.87 -6.37 -9.46
N SER A 517 -13.12 -7.44 -10.22
CA SER A 517 -14.47 -8.00 -10.38
C SER A 517 -14.63 -9.44 -9.88
N ASN A 518 -13.55 -10.21 -9.70
CA ASN A 518 -13.65 -11.65 -9.40
C ASN A 518 -14.06 -11.93 -7.94
N GLY A 519 -15.31 -12.37 -7.75
CA GLY A 519 -15.80 -12.80 -6.46
C GLY A 519 -15.94 -11.69 -5.42
N PHE A 520 -15.79 -10.42 -5.82
CA PHE A 520 -15.98 -9.27 -4.92
C PHE A 520 -17.47 -9.12 -4.59
N PRO A 521 -17.80 -8.77 -3.33
CA PRO A 521 -19.21 -8.55 -2.96
C PRO A 521 -19.81 -7.41 -3.78
N GLN A 522 -21.03 -7.61 -4.29
CA GLN A 522 -21.77 -6.59 -5.03
C GLN A 522 -22.70 -5.79 -4.12
N ARG A 523 -22.99 -6.35 -2.95
CA ARG A 523 -23.83 -5.74 -1.94
C ARG A 523 -23.42 -6.27 -0.57
N PHE A 524 -23.54 -5.47 0.47
CA PHE A 524 -23.37 -5.91 1.85
C PHE A 524 -24.72 -6.19 2.50
N HIS A 525 -24.83 -7.36 3.14
CA HIS A 525 -26.01 -7.80 3.87
C HIS A 525 -25.80 -7.82 5.37
N THR A 526 -24.56 -7.97 5.82
CA THR A 526 -24.21 -8.13 7.23
C THR A 526 -23.05 -7.22 7.63
N ARG A 527 -22.99 -6.92 8.93
CA ARG A 527 -21.84 -6.21 9.52
C ARG A 527 -20.53 -6.98 9.33
N ALA A 528 -20.58 -8.30 9.43
CA ALA A 528 -19.41 -9.16 9.24
C ALA A 528 -18.82 -9.04 7.82
N GLU A 529 -19.67 -8.94 6.80
CA GLU A 529 -19.23 -8.73 5.43
C GLU A 529 -18.51 -7.39 5.25
N VAL A 530 -19.04 -6.33 5.85
CA VAL A 530 -18.41 -5.00 5.85
C VAL A 530 -17.05 -5.04 6.54
N ALA A 531 -17.00 -5.63 7.73
CA ALA A 531 -15.76 -5.71 8.52
C ALA A 531 -14.67 -6.48 7.78
N LYS A 532 -15.00 -7.60 7.15
CA LYS A 532 -14.06 -8.40 6.36
C LYS A 532 -13.50 -7.62 5.17
N PHE A 533 -14.37 -6.94 4.42
CA PHE A 533 -13.98 -6.16 3.26
C PHE A 533 -13.05 -5.00 3.64
N VAL A 534 -13.41 -4.25 4.67
CA VAL A 534 -12.60 -3.13 5.18
C VAL A 534 -11.25 -3.63 5.72
N THR A 535 -11.24 -4.76 6.42
CA THR A 535 -10.01 -5.37 6.91
C THR A 535 -9.07 -5.73 5.74
N ALA A 536 -9.61 -6.32 4.67
CA ALA A 536 -8.83 -6.64 3.48
C ALA A 536 -8.19 -5.40 2.85
N LEU A 537 -8.91 -4.29 2.79
CA LEU A 537 -8.37 -3.02 2.29
C LEU A 537 -7.27 -2.48 3.20
N ILE A 538 -7.51 -2.42 4.50
CA ILE A 538 -6.51 -1.90 5.47
C ILE A 538 -5.24 -2.76 5.45
N TYR A 539 -5.39 -4.08 5.45
CA TYR A 539 -4.25 -4.99 5.39
C TYR A 539 -3.43 -4.78 4.11
N SER A 540 -4.09 -4.70 2.96
CA SER A 540 -3.42 -4.49 1.66
C SER A 540 -2.65 -3.17 1.60
N CYS A 541 -3.18 -2.12 2.23
CA CYS A 541 -2.60 -0.78 2.21
C CYS A 541 -1.53 -0.56 3.28
N SER A 542 -1.37 -1.47 4.22
CA SER A 542 -0.43 -1.33 5.35
C SER A 542 0.51 -2.52 5.47
N ALA A 543 0.06 -3.63 6.01
CA ALA A 543 0.91 -4.79 6.29
C ALA A 543 1.45 -5.44 5.02
N LEU A 544 0.63 -5.63 4.00
CA LEU A 544 1.09 -6.21 2.73
C LEU A 544 2.15 -5.30 2.08
N HIS A 545 1.92 -4.00 2.06
CA HIS A 545 2.90 -3.04 1.54
C HIS A 545 4.23 -3.13 2.31
N ALA A 546 4.17 -3.21 3.64
CA ALA A 546 5.38 -3.36 4.45
C ALA A 546 6.15 -4.63 4.08
N ALA A 547 5.47 -5.76 3.92
CA ALA A 547 6.09 -7.04 3.59
C ALA A 547 6.80 -7.01 2.22
N VAL A 548 6.17 -6.40 1.21
CA VAL A 548 6.73 -6.41 -0.16
C VAL A 548 7.64 -5.23 -0.46
N ASN A 549 7.59 -4.16 0.33
CA ASN A 549 8.36 -2.95 0.08
C ASN A 549 9.65 -2.87 0.90
N PHE A 550 9.57 -3.02 2.23
CA PHE A 550 10.71 -2.75 3.10
C PHE A 550 11.77 -3.86 3.09
N SER A 551 11.44 -4.99 2.51
CA SER A 551 12.36 -6.11 2.32
C SER A 551 13.17 -6.04 1.01
N GLN A 552 12.86 -5.13 0.11
CA GLN A 552 13.38 -5.13 -1.26
C GLN A 552 14.91 -5.09 -1.34
N LEU A 553 15.51 -4.14 -0.65
CA LEU A 553 16.96 -3.99 -0.70
C LEU A 553 17.66 -5.21 -0.09
N ASP A 554 17.14 -5.74 1.01
CA ASP A 554 17.76 -6.85 1.72
C ASP A 554 17.94 -8.08 0.82
N PHE A 555 16.93 -8.42 0.02
CA PHE A 555 16.95 -9.60 -0.85
C PHE A 555 17.55 -9.35 -2.24
N ALA A 556 17.55 -8.10 -2.70
CA ALA A 556 18.09 -7.73 -4.02
C ALA A 556 19.48 -7.11 -3.98
N PHE A 557 20.02 -6.84 -2.81
CA PHE A 557 21.34 -6.21 -2.66
C PHE A 557 22.44 -7.04 -3.32
N TRP A 558 22.47 -8.36 -3.09
CA TRP A 558 23.29 -9.28 -3.84
C TRP A 558 22.59 -9.60 -5.16
N VAL A 559 22.98 -8.90 -6.21
CA VAL A 559 22.29 -8.89 -7.51
C VAL A 559 22.08 -10.28 -8.12
N PRO A 560 23.04 -11.23 -8.05
CA PRO A 560 22.80 -12.56 -8.58
C PRO A 560 21.61 -13.31 -7.96
N ASN A 561 21.23 -12.97 -6.74
CA ASN A 561 20.05 -13.53 -6.07
C ASN A 561 18.73 -12.98 -6.63
N CYS A 562 18.75 -11.80 -7.26
CA CYS A 562 17.55 -11.13 -7.73
C CYS A 562 17.86 -10.30 -8.99
N PRO A 563 18.17 -10.93 -10.14
CA PRO A 563 18.54 -10.17 -11.32
C PRO A 563 17.36 -9.37 -11.88
N VAL A 564 17.54 -8.06 -11.98
CA VAL A 564 16.50 -7.14 -12.47
C VAL A 564 16.29 -7.22 -13.97
N ALA A 565 17.28 -7.73 -14.69
CA ALA A 565 17.27 -7.95 -16.13
C ALA A 565 18.24 -9.08 -16.47
N MET A 566 17.98 -9.81 -17.55
CA MET A 566 18.85 -10.86 -18.05
C MET A 566 19.26 -10.51 -19.47
N LEU A 567 20.56 -10.52 -19.74
CA LEU A 567 21.15 -10.02 -20.99
C LEU A 567 21.31 -11.07 -22.07
N ARG A 568 21.02 -12.33 -21.77
CA ARG A 568 21.04 -13.44 -22.74
C ARG A 568 19.74 -14.22 -22.62
N PRO A 569 19.30 -14.91 -23.70
CA PRO A 569 18.07 -15.69 -23.67
C PRO A 569 18.15 -16.87 -22.70
N PRO A 570 17.00 -17.39 -22.21
CA PRO A 570 16.98 -18.60 -21.40
C PRO A 570 17.67 -19.76 -22.12
N PRO A 571 18.46 -20.58 -21.41
CA PRO A 571 19.16 -21.69 -22.03
C PRO A 571 18.18 -22.72 -22.61
N GLN A 572 18.45 -23.17 -23.84
CA GLN A 572 17.63 -24.14 -24.58
C GLN A 572 18.16 -25.57 -24.46
N ALA A 573 19.27 -25.75 -23.80
CA ALA A 573 19.90 -27.05 -23.59
C ALA A 573 20.67 -27.04 -22.26
N LYS A 574 20.86 -28.22 -21.69
CA LYS A 574 21.75 -28.38 -20.56
C LYS A 574 23.17 -28.44 -21.07
N CYS A 575 23.99 -27.49 -20.69
CA CYS A 575 25.40 -27.42 -21.02
C CYS A 575 26.18 -27.04 -19.75
N ALA A 576 27.47 -27.28 -19.73
CA ALA A 576 28.31 -26.95 -18.58
C ALA A 576 28.47 -25.43 -18.49
N VAL A 577 27.57 -24.78 -17.74
CA VAL A 577 27.61 -23.33 -17.47
C VAL A 577 28.79 -23.02 -16.57
N THR A 578 29.57 -21.98 -16.91
CA THR A 578 30.70 -21.49 -16.12
C THR A 578 30.33 -20.20 -15.40
N GLU A 579 31.19 -19.74 -14.48
CA GLU A 579 31.04 -18.43 -13.83
C GLU A 579 30.98 -17.30 -14.87
N ASP A 580 31.82 -17.34 -15.91
CA ASP A 580 31.83 -16.33 -16.97
C ASP A 580 30.48 -16.30 -17.72
N ASP A 581 29.90 -17.47 -17.95
CA ASP A 581 28.53 -17.54 -18.53
C ASP A 581 27.52 -16.85 -17.66
N ILE A 582 27.56 -17.10 -16.34
CA ILE A 582 26.65 -16.43 -15.37
C ILE A 582 26.83 -14.90 -15.46
N MET A 583 28.07 -14.42 -15.46
CA MET A 583 28.36 -12.97 -15.57
C MET A 583 27.75 -12.37 -16.83
N SER A 584 27.71 -13.10 -17.93
CA SER A 584 27.14 -12.62 -19.20
C SER A 584 25.63 -12.49 -19.19
N PHE A 585 24.92 -13.15 -18.25
CA PHE A 585 23.48 -13.02 -18.07
C PHE A 585 23.09 -11.84 -17.18
N LEU A 586 23.96 -11.43 -16.25
CA LEU A 586 23.65 -10.39 -15.26
C LEU A 586 23.51 -9.01 -15.90
N PRO A 587 22.71 -8.11 -15.29
CA PRO A 587 22.64 -6.72 -15.74
C PRO A 587 24.02 -6.05 -15.65
N ASP A 588 24.24 -5.04 -16.49
CA ASP A 588 25.49 -4.29 -16.50
C ASP A 588 25.68 -3.45 -15.22
N VAL A 589 26.88 -2.85 -15.08
CA VAL A 589 27.23 -2.04 -13.90
C VAL A 589 26.26 -0.88 -13.71
N ASN A 590 25.93 -0.14 -14.77
CA ASN A 590 24.99 0.97 -14.73
C ASN A 590 23.62 0.55 -14.20
N THR A 591 23.03 -0.49 -14.79
CA THR A 591 21.73 -1.02 -14.41
C THR A 591 21.71 -1.46 -12.96
N THR A 592 22.73 -2.22 -12.54
CA THR A 592 22.89 -2.68 -11.16
C THR A 592 22.89 -1.51 -10.17
N CYS A 593 23.71 -0.51 -10.41
CA CYS A 593 23.85 0.62 -9.49
C CYS A 593 22.58 1.47 -9.43
N ARG A 594 21.92 1.70 -10.56
CA ARG A 594 20.66 2.46 -10.61
C ARG A 594 19.56 1.78 -9.83
N VAL A 595 19.41 0.48 -9.99
CA VAL A 595 18.37 -0.28 -9.29
C VAL A 595 18.65 -0.34 -7.79
N LEU A 596 19.91 -0.56 -7.37
CA LEU A 596 20.26 -0.57 -5.95
C LEU A 596 19.97 0.76 -5.27
N MET A 597 20.27 1.88 -5.91
CA MET A 597 19.94 3.20 -5.37
C MET A 597 18.42 3.40 -5.24
N ALA A 598 17.66 2.95 -6.23
CA ALA A 598 16.19 3.05 -6.19
C ALA A 598 15.59 2.18 -5.08
N LEU A 599 16.03 0.94 -4.96
CA LEU A 599 15.57 0.02 -3.91
C LEU A 599 15.92 0.52 -2.52
N ASN A 600 17.09 1.14 -2.37
CA ASN A 600 17.49 1.78 -1.12
C ASN A 600 16.51 2.90 -0.74
N GLY A 601 16.16 3.76 -1.69
CA GLY A 601 15.17 4.81 -1.47
C GLY A 601 13.78 4.28 -1.12
N LEU A 602 13.33 3.26 -1.83
CA LEU A 602 12.02 2.65 -1.59
C LEU A 602 11.94 1.90 -0.25
N SER A 603 13.07 1.41 0.26
CA SER A 603 13.12 0.68 1.52
C SER A 603 13.18 1.57 2.75
N GLN A 604 13.26 2.90 2.59
CA GLN A 604 13.25 3.83 3.73
C GLN A 604 11.82 4.16 4.16
N PRO A 605 11.55 4.24 5.48
CA PRO A 605 10.27 4.73 5.95
C PRO A 605 10.10 6.21 5.61
N ALA A 606 8.85 6.70 5.57
CA ALA A 606 8.57 8.13 5.43
C ALA A 606 9.06 8.90 6.67
N ILE A 607 9.43 10.18 6.48
CA ILE A 607 9.83 11.05 7.60
C ILE A 607 8.69 11.19 8.62
N ASN A 608 7.47 11.30 8.13
CA ASN A 608 6.26 11.42 8.93
C ASN A 608 5.56 10.07 9.14
N PHE A 609 6.34 9.03 9.37
CA PHE A 609 5.88 7.66 9.59
C PHE A 609 4.85 7.58 10.72
N VAL A 610 3.74 6.89 10.44
CA VAL A 610 2.70 6.58 11.43
C VAL A 610 2.55 5.06 11.49
N PRO A 611 2.82 4.42 12.64
CA PRO A 611 2.67 2.96 12.76
C PRO A 611 1.23 2.50 12.59
N LEU A 612 1.06 1.24 12.25
CA LEU A 612 -0.24 0.61 12.06
C LEU A 612 -1.18 0.84 13.26
N CYS A 613 -2.39 1.29 12.96
CA CYS A 613 -3.45 1.60 13.93
C CYS A 613 -3.07 2.69 14.95
N HIS A 614 -2.14 3.55 14.60
CA HIS A 614 -1.90 4.82 15.27
C HIS A 614 -2.47 5.93 14.38
N TYR A 615 -3.17 6.88 15.01
CA TYR A 615 -3.87 7.93 14.28
C TYR A 615 -3.55 9.29 14.89
N LYS A 616 -3.18 10.26 14.05
CA LYS A 616 -2.93 11.64 14.45
C LYS A 616 -4.17 12.51 14.34
N GLU A 617 -5.20 12.00 13.69
CA GLU A 617 -6.45 12.70 13.43
C GLU A 617 -7.23 12.90 14.73
N ALA A 618 -7.75 14.12 14.91
CA ALA A 618 -8.45 14.52 16.12
C ALA A 618 -9.71 13.71 16.40
N ILE A 619 -10.35 13.17 15.35
CA ILE A 619 -11.56 12.36 15.46
C ILE A 619 -11.36 11.08 16.30
N PHE A 620 -10.16 10.55 16.34
CA PHE A 620 -9.84 9.35 17.12
C PHE A 620 -9.59 9.63 18.60
N ARG A 621 -9.82 10.87 19.06
CA ARG A 621 -9.69 11.26 20.49
C ARG A 621 -10.99 11.10 21.28
N ASP A 622 -12.09 10.76 20.62
CA ASP A 622 -13.36 10.41 21.29
C ASP A 622 -13.14 9.18 22.20
N ASP A 623 -13.86 9.14 23.36
CA ASP A 623 -13.67 8.07 24.34
C ASP A 623 -13.96 6.67 23.80
N ALA A 624 -15.01 6.53 22.97
CA ALA A 624 -15.35 5.25 22.34
C ALA A 624 -14.23 4.77 21.40
N HIS A 625 -13.68 5.68 20.60
CA HIS A 625 -12.57 5.39 19.70
C HIS A 625 -11.29 5.09 20.46
N ARG A 626 -11.02 5.83 21.52
CA ARG A 626 -9.84 5.62 22.37
C ARG A 626 -9.78 4.22 22.94
N ARG A 627 -10.91 3.67 23.40
CA ARG A 627 -10.97 2.29 23.92
C ARG A 627 -10.62 1.28 22.85
N LEU A 628 -11.19 1.42 21.64
CA LEU A 628 -10.88 0.53 20.53
C LEU A 628 -9.40 0.60 20.14
N LEU A 629 -8.83 1.81 20.11
CA LEU A 629 -7.41 2.01 19.82
C LEU A 629 -6.51 1.40 20.88
N GLU A 630 -6.82 1.56 22.16
CA GLU A 630 -6.07 0.95 23.25
C GLU A 630 -6.05 -0.57 23.13
N GLU A 631 -7.18 -1.18 22.79
CA GLU A 631 -7.29 -2.63 22.61
C GLU A 631 -6.45 -3.13 21.43
N VAL A 632 -6.59 -2.52 20.25
CA VAL A 632 -5.83 -2.94 19.05
C VAL A 632 -4.34 -2.70 19.23
N GLN A 633 -3.95 -1.57 19.82
CA GLN A 633 -2.54 -1.26 20.06
C GLN A 633 -1.92 -2.22 21.09
N ALA A 634 -2.69 -2.66 22.08
CA ALA A 634 -2.24 -3.70 23.01
C ALA A 634 -2.03 -5.04 22.30
N GLN A 635 -2.94 -5.44 21.42
CA GLN A 635 -2.78 -6.64 20.59
C GLN A 635 -1.55 -6.55 19.68
N LEU A 636 -1.33 -5.39 19.05
CA LEU A 636 -0.19 -5.17 18.19
C LEU A 636 1.13 -5.21 18.96
N ARG A 637 1.18 -4.67 20.17
CA ARG A 637 2.37 -4.79 21.04
C ARG A 637 2.67 -6.24 21.39
N ALA A 638 1.65 -7.03 21.70
CA ALA A 638 1.81 -8.46 21.96
C ALA A 638 2.36 -9.20 20.72
N ILE A 639 1.93 -8.83 19.54
CA ILE A 639 2.46 -9.37 18.28
C ILE A 639 3.92 -8.96 18.09
N SER A 640 4.26 -7.69 18.33
CA SER A 640 5.65 -7.21 18.27
C SER A 640 6.56 -8.00 19.21
N ASP A 641 6.11 -8.24 20.42
CA ASP A 641 6.87 -9.01 21.44
C ASP A 641 7.07 -10.46 21.00
N ALA A 642 6.02 -11.09 20.44
CA ALA A 642 6.11 -12.46 19.93
C ALA A 642 7.08 -12.57 18.74
N ILE A 643 7.06 -11.60 17.83
CA ILE A 643 7.97 -11.54 16.67
C ILE A 643 9.41 -11.32 17.17
N ALA A 644 9.63 -10.41 18.10
CA ALA A 644 10.96 -10.16 18.67
C ALA A 644 11.52 -11.41 19.36
N GLU A 645 10.72 -12.12 20.13
CA GLU A 645 11.11 -13.37 20.78
C GLU A 645 11.49 -14.44 19.77
N ARG A 646 10.66 -14.66 18.76
CA ARG A 646 10.98 -15.61 17.68
C ARG A 646 12.28 -15.23 16.97
N ASN A 647 12.41 -13.96 16.57
CA ASN A 647 13.56 -13.48 15.81
C ASN A 647 14.87 -13.53 16.59
N SER A 648 14.82 -13.41 17.92
CA SER A 648 16.01 -13.52 18.77
C SER A 648 16.66 -14.90 18.71
N GLN A 649 15.92 -15.92 18.29
CA GLN A 649 16.38 -17.31 18.19
C GLN A 649 16.71 -17.72 16.75
N LEU A 650 16.55 -16.82 15.79
CA LEU A 650 16.82 -17.09 14.38
C LEU A 650 18.09 -16.41 13.92
N GLU A 651 18.88 -17.13 13.12
CA GLU A 651 20.04 -16.56 12.45
C GLU A 651 19.61 -15.52 11.40
N LEU A 652 18.51 -15.82 10.67
CA LEU A 652 17.87 -14.89 9.73
C LEU A 652 16.51 -14.46 10.29
N PRO A 653 16.41 -13.27 10.87
CA PRO A 653 15.13 -12.77 11.38
C PRO A 653 14.17 -12.38 10.26
N TYR A 654 12.87 -12.41 10.57
CA TYR A 654 11.81 -11.87 9.72
C TYR A 654 11.14 -10.68 10.43
N PRO A 655 11.61 -9.44 10.20
CA PRO A 655 11.16 -8.27 10.94
C PRO A 655 10.06 -7.46 10.26
N TYR A 656 9.71 -7.78 9.00
CA TYR A 656 8.96 -6.87 8.13
C TYR A 656 7.50 -6.66 8.56
N LEU A 657 6.91 -7.60 9.29
CA LEU A 657 5.55 -7.49 9.82
C LEU A 657 5.51 -7.24 11.33
N SER A 658 6.62 -6.83 11.93
CA SER A 658 6.59 -6.27 13.27
C SER A 658 5.77 -4.98 13.25
N PRO A 659 4.68 -4.86 14.04
CA PRO A 659 3.72 -3.77 13.90
C PRO A 659 4.30 -2.36 13.96
N GLU A 660 5.33 -2.14 14.75
CA GLU A 660 6.01 -0.83 14.84
C GLU A 660 6.76 -0.44 13.56
N ARG A 661 6.99 -1.39 12.66
CA ARG A 661 7.65 -1.18 11.36
C ARG A 661 6.66 -1.12 10.19
N ILE A 662 5.37 -1.33 10.45
CA ILE A 662 4.34 -1.25 9.44
C ILE A 662 3.81 0.17 9.39
N GLU A 663 3.96 0.86 8.25
CA GLU A 663 3.31 2.13 8.03
C GLU A 663 1.80 1.94 7.91
N ASN A 664 1.04 2.87 8.47
CA ASN A 664 -0.42 2.84 8.50
C ASN A 664 -1.03 2.91 7.09
N SER A 665 -0.28 3.45 6.14
CA SER A 665 -0.70 3.69 4.76
C SER A 665 0.47 3.42 3.80
N VAL A 666 0.16 3.21 2.52
CA VAL A 666 1.17 3.26 1.46
C VAL A 666 1.72 4.67 1.38
N ALA A 667 2.95 4.89 1.82
CA ALA A 667 3.56 6.21 1.98
C ALA A 667 4.85 6.40 1.16
N ILE A 668 5.31 5.36 0.46
CA ILE A 668 6.54 5.41 -0.31
C ILE A 668 6.53 4.45 -1.50
#